data_11569be8b2b4fea8fe1ba845a9d74c5b
#
_entry.id   11569be8b2b4fea8fe1ba845a9d74c5b
#
_cell.length_a   1.000
_cell.length_b   1.000
_cell.length_c   1.000
_cell.angle_alpha   90.00
_cell.angle_beta   90.00
_cell.angle_gamma   90.00
#
_symmetry.space_group_name_H-M   'P 1'
#
loop_
_entity.id
_entity.type
_entity.pdbx_description
1 polymer ?
#
loop_
_entity_poly.entity_id
_entity_poly.type
_entity_poly.pdbx_seq_one_letter_code
_entity_poly.pdbx_strand_id
1 'polypeptide(L)'
;RRQRQMCIRDRFTVVNQYTIIENGRNKRPDLILFVNGLPLAVMELKNAADENATLQSAFRQMETYKETIPSLFTYNELIVISDGLEARAGSLSAGFSRMMAWKSADGKAEASRLVSQLEVLIQGMLNRETLLDLVRSFTVFEKTKTEDLKTKITTIETVKKVAAYHQYYAVNKAIESTIRATGINRGCDGPMRESPTNYGLKDVSSQPIGDHKAGVIWHTQGSGKSLSMVFYVGKVVRMLNNPTIVVITDRNDLDDQLFGTFADCKQLLRQTPVQAEDGEKLKSLLSVHSGGVIFTTIQKFQPDDGENVYKTLTERSNVIVIADEAHRTQYGFKAKTVEVKNEADEVIGSEIKYGFAKYLRDALPNATYLGFTGTPIETADINTPAVFGHYIDVYDIAQAVEDGATVRIFYESRLAKVELSEEGRKLIESLDRELETEEMNDVQLAKAKWTQLEALIGSPARIKNVARDIVTHFEQRQEVFEGKGMIVAMSRRIAVALYDAIIALRPQWHSDDLDKGVIKVVMTSSSSEGPDIVRHHTTKGQRRLLAERMKDPDDELKLVIVRDMWLTGFDAPCLHTLYIDKPMQGHNLMQAIARVNRVYKDKPGGLVVDYLGIASDLKKALSFYSDSGGKGNPTEQQEQAVALMEEKLEVVQHLLHGFDYHPYFMADVSHKLSLILQAEDFILGLDEGKKRFVNEVNALSKAFAIAIPHEKAMKVKEEVAFFQAIKARLCKFDASPSHKTDEEIETTIRQVVDKA
;
A
#
# COMPACT_ATOMS: atom_id res chain seq x y z
N ARG A 1 -35.65 -35.84 17.54
CA ARG A 1 -36.00 -34.45 17.89
C ARG A 1 -35.91 -33.62 16.59
N ARG A 2 -37.08 -33.34 15.96
CA ARG A 2 -37.20 -32.45 14.81
C ARG A 2 -36.83 -31.06 15.28
N GLN A 3 -35.65 -30.57 14.90
CA GLN A 3 -35.33 -29.14 14.97
C GLN A 3 -36.31 -28.43 14.04
N ARG A 4 -37.19 -27.62 14.61
CA ARG A 4 -37.99 -26.66 13.83
C ARG A 4 -37.01 -25.73 13.16
N GLN A 5 -36.88 -25.81 11.84
CA GLN A 5 -36.31 -24.75 11.03
C GLN A 5 -37.25 -23.53 11.19
N MET A 6 -36.90 -22.65 12.08
CA MET A 6 -37.49 -21.34 12.13
C MET A 6 -36.97 -20.63 10.89
N CYS A 7 -37.82 -20.47 9.88
CA CYS A 7 -37.57 -19.55 8.76
C CYS A 7 -37.57 -18.14 9.34
N ILE A 8 -36.38 -17.68 9.80
CA ILE A 8 -36.16 -16.28 10.15
C ILE A 8 -36.21 -15.55 8.83
N ARG A 9 -37.32 -14.85 8.55
CA ARG A 9 -37.39 -13.87 7.46
C ARG A 9 -36.65 -12.64 7.95
N ASP A 10 -35.45 -12.42 7.40
CA ASP A 10 -34.71 -11.21 7.67
C ASP A 10 -35.56 -9.99 7.26
N ARG A 11 -35.79 -9.09 8.23
CA ARG A 11 -36.56 -7.88 8.02
C ARG A 11 -35.59 -6.73 7.76
N PHE A 12 -35.56 -6.26 6.52
CA PHE A 12 -34.85 -5.04 6.12
C PHE A 12 -35.83 -3.87 6.18
N THR A 13 -35.45 -2.81 6.88
CA THR A 13 -36.26 -1.60 7.03
C THR A 13 -35.37 -0.39 6.86
N VAL A 14 -35.76 0.52 5.98
CA VAL A 14 -35.11 1.83 5.84
C VAL A 14 -36.01 2.87 6.47
N VAL A 15 -35.43 3.70 7.35
CA VAL A 15 -36.14 4.77 8.04
C VAL A 15 -35.46 6.08 7.72
N ASN A 16 -36.22 7.04 7.21
CA ASN A 16 -35.75 8.40 6.96
C ASN A 16 -36.01 9.29 8.16
N GLN A 17 -35.10 10.23 8.42
CA GLN A 17 -35.24 11.27 9.43
C GLN A 17 -35.64 10.73 10.82
N TYR A 18 -35.02 9.61 11.22
CA TYR A 18 -35.32 8.99 12.52
C TYR A 18 -34.75 9.82 13.67
N THR A 19 -35.66 10.31 14.53
CA THR A 19 -35.29 11.16 15.67
C THR A 19 -34.74 10.35 16.81
N ILE A 20 -33.51 10.68 17.24
CA ILE A 20 -32.83 10.06 18.38
C ILE A 20 -32.54 11.15 19.42
N ILE A 21 -32.97 10.90 20.66
CA ILE A 21 -32.68 11.77 21.79
C ILE A 21 -31.81 11.03 22.78
N GLU A 22 -30.59 11.50 22.97
CA GLU A 22 -29.63 10.93 23.90
C GLU A 22 -28.93 12.04 24.68
N ASN A 23 -28.86 11.91 26.02
CA ASN A 23 -28.27 12.91 26.90
C ASN A 23 -28.79 14.34 26.69
N GLY A 24 -30.09 14.49 26.40
CA GLY A 24 -30.70 15.78 26.11
C GLY A 24 -30.39 16.38 24.74
N ARG A 25 -29.65 15.68 23.89
CA ARG A 25 -29.34 16.09 22.52
C ARG A 25 -30.27 15.37 21.55
N ASN A 26 -30.84 16.11 20.62
CA ASN A 26 -31.75 15.61 19.60
C ASN A 26 -31.00 15.61 18.24
N LYS A 27 -30.93 14.49 17.59
CA LYS A 27 -30.32 14.31 16.25
C LYS A 27 -31.24 13.51 15.35
N ARG A 28 -31.12 13.78 14.04
CA ARG A 28 -31.96 13.14 13.00
C ARG A 28 -31.09 12.79 11.79
N PRO A 29 -30.44 11.61 11.77
CA PRO A 29 -29.77 11.10 10.57
C PRO A 29 -30.74 10.97 9.39
N ASP A 30 -30.26 11.22 8.18
CA ASP A 30 -31.12 11.24 6.99
C ASP A 30 -31.71 9.87 6.71
N LEU A 31 -30.90 8.80 6.72
CA LEU A 31 -31.38 7.45 6.53
C LEU A 31 -30.68 6.48 7.49
N ILE A 32 -31.45 5.54 8.03
CA ILE A 32 -30.92 4.41 8.81
C ILE A 32 -31.46 3.11 8.22
N LEU A 33 -30.56 2.19 7.89
CA LEU A 33 -30.92 0.84 7.47
C LEU A 33 -30.89 -0.12 8.66
N PHE A 34 -32.03 -0.67 9.00
CA PHE A 34 -32.20 -1.66 10.04
C PHE A 34 -32.29 -3.07 9.43
N VAL A 35 -31.58 -4.00 10.03
CA VAL A 35 -31.76 -5.43 9.75
C VAL A 35 -32.17 -6.13 11.05
N ASN A 36 -33.35 -6.70 11.07
CA ASN A 36 -33.95 -7.32 12.28
C ASN A 36 -34.01 -6.38 13.50
N GLY A 37 -34.15 -5.07 13.25
CA GLY A 37 -34.20 -4.05 14.28
C GLY A 37 -32.83 -3.50 14.73
N LEU A 38 -31.71 -4.02 14.20
CA LEU A 38 -30.37 -3.51 14.45
C LEU A 38 -30.00 -2.43 13.41
N PRO A 39 -29.54 -1.25 13.81
CA PRO A 39 -29.15 -0.16 12.89
C PRO A 39 -27.77 -0.48 12.29
N LEU A 40 -27.74 -1.15 11.15
CA LEU A 40 -26.48 -1.59 10.54
C LEU A 40 -25.82 -0.53 9.66
N ALA A 41 -26.59 0.30 8.94
CA ALA A 41 -26.01 1.38 8.15
C ALA A 41 -26.67 2.72 8.47
N VAL A 42 -25.84 3.75 8.62
CA VAL A 42 -26.27 5.13 8.81
C VAL A 42 -25.78 5.95 7.64
N MET A 43 -26.67 6.71 7.02
CA MET A 43 -26.39 7.50 5.84
C MET A 43 -26.68 8.96 6.08
N GLU A 44 -25.76 9.81 5.63
CA GLU A 44 -25.93 11.27 5.59
C GLU A 44 -25.88 11.72 4.13
N LEU A 45 -26.93 12.41 3.72
CA LEU A 45 -27.14 12.86 2.36
C LEU A 45 -27.02 14.39 2.29
N LYS A 46 -26.36 14.89 1.28
CA LYS A 46 -26.28 16.32 0.98
C LYS A 46 -26.90 16.59 -0.37
N ASN A 47 -27.33 17.82 -0.58
CA ASN A 47 -27.88 18.21 -1.87
C ASN A 47 -26.73 18.62 -2.80
N ALA A 48 -26.56 17.94 -3.94
CA ALA A 48 -25.55 18.27 -4.94
C ALA A 48 -25.68 19.71 -5.50
N ALA A 49 -26.84 20.31 -5.43
CA ALA A 49 -27.06 21.70 -5.86
C ALA A 49 -26.66 22.73 -4.80
N ASP A 50 -26.33 22.32 -3.57
CA ASP A 50 -25.86 23.22 -2.51
C ASP A 50 -24.32 23.18 -2.44
N GLU A 51 -23.71 24.29 -2.73
CA GLU A 51 -22.27 24.44 -2.83
C GLU A 51 -21.52 24.21 -1.50
N ASN A 52 -22.18 24.41 -0.36
CA ASN A 52 -21.63 24.12 0.95
C ASN A 52 -21.82 22.66 1.39
N ALA A 53 -22.62 21.90 0.66
CA ALA A 53 -22.97 20.53 0.95
C ALA A 53 -22.01 19.55 0.28
N THR A 54 -20.82 19.36 0.83
CA THR A 54 -19.78 18.45 0.34
C THR A 54 -19.81 17.10 1.06
N LEU A 55 -19.22 16.06 0.46
CA LEU A 55 -19.00 14.78 1.15
C LEU A 55 -18.25 14.96 2.48
N GLN A 56 -17.35 15.95 2.54
CA GLN A 56 -16.61 16.22 3.77
C GLN A 56 -17.50 16.84 4.85
N SER A 57 -18.49 17.66 4.47
CA SER A 57 -19.51 18.17 5.42
C SER A 57 -20.42 17.06 5.92
N ALA A 58 -20.81 16.12 5.06
CA ALA A 58 -21.54 14.91 5.46
C ALA A 58 -20.72 14.05 6.44
N PHE A 59 -19.43 13.87 6.19
CA PHE A 59 -18.55 13.13 7.09
C PHE A 59 -18.43 13.81 8.47
N ARG A 60 -18.23 15.13 8.52
CA ARG A 60 -18.20 15.88 9.80
C ARG A 60 -19.53 15.75 10.57
N GLN A 61 -20.65 15.71 9.86
CA GLN A 61 -21.94 15.48 10.47
C GLN A 61 -22.03 14.08 11.11
N MET A 62 -21.46 13.05 10.43
CA MET A 62 -21.37 11.71 11.01
C MET A 62 -20.49 11.66 12.25
N GLU A 63 -19.35 12.37 12.28
CA GLU A 63 -18.53 12.48 13.50
C GLU A 63 -19.33 13.12 14.64
N THR A 64 -20.09 14.17 14.35
CA THR A 64 -21.00 14.79 15.34
C THR A 64 -22.05 13.80 15.87
N TYR A 65 -22.59 12.92 15.02
CA TYR A 65 -23.54 11.90 15.47
C TYR A 65 -22.86 10.85 16.36
N LYS A 66 -21.67 10.41 16.03
CA LYS A 66 -20.88 9.49 16.87
C LYS A 66 -20.67 10.02 18.29
N GLU A 67 -20.40 11.32 18.43
CA GLU A 67 -20.20 11.98 19.72
C GLU A 67 -21.51 12.23 20.49
N THR A 68 -22.58 12.55 19.78
CA THR A 68 -23.82 13.05 20.41
C THR A 68 -24.87 11.97 20.66
N ILE A 69 -24.92 10.94 19.83
CA ILE A 69 -25.86 9.81 19.88
C ILE A 69 -25.13 8.47 19.69
N PRO A 70 -24.10 8.15 20.50
CA PRO A 70 -23.25 6.97 20.33
C PRO A 70 -24.00 5.65 20.36
N SER A 71 -25.14 5.56 21.03
CA SER A 71 -25.98 4.35 21.10
C SER A 71 -26.44 3.86 19.73
N LEU A 72 -26.65 4.76 18.75
CA LEU A 72 -27.01 4.42 17.38
C LEU A 72 -25.91 3.56 16.71
N PHE A 73 -24.66 3.77 17.06
CA PHE A 73 -23.51 3.17 16.42
C PHE A 73 -23.05 1.87 17.09
N THR A 74 -23.69 1.41 18.15
CA THR A 74 -23.32 0.16 18.87
C THR A 74 -23.27 -1.05 17.96
N TYR A 75 -24.19 -1.15 17.00
CA TYR A 75 -24.29 -2.25 16.05
C TYR A 75 -23.97 -1.81 14.61
N ASN A 76 -23.42 -0.59 14.44
CA ASN A 76 -23.18 -0.05 13.11
C ASN A 76 -22.16 -0.87 12.34
N GLU A 77 -22.51 -1.25 11.12
CA GLU A 77 -21.60 -1.89 10.17
C GLU A 77 -20.98 -0.87 9.24
N LEU A 78 -21.80 0.01 8.66
CA LEU A 78 -21.41 0.93 7.61
C LEU A 78 -21.85 2.35 7.91
N ILE A 79 -20.99 3.29 7.60
CA ILE A 79 -21.32 4.70 7.44
C ILE A 79 -21.29 5.02 5.96
N VAL A 80 -22.31 5.69 5.46
CA VAL A 80 -22.44 6.12 4.06
C VAL A 80 -22.61 7.63 4.03
N ILE A 81 -21.84 8.29 3.18
CA ILE A 81 -21.96 9.73 2.89
C ILE A 81 -22.19 9.91 1.40
N SER A 82 -23.08 10.80 1.02
CA SER A 82 -23.41 11.06 -0.39
C SER A 82 -23.95 12.46 -0.61
N ASP A 83 -23.73 12.98 -1.82
CA ASP A 83 -24.43 14.16 -2.34
C ASP A 83 -25.45 13.82 -3.41
N GLY A 84 -25.73 12.52 -3.60
CA GLY A 84 -26.63 11.99 -4.62
C GLY A 84 -25.90 11.57 -5.90
N LEU A 85 -24.80 12.21 -6.27
CA LEU A 85 -23.94 11.85 -7.40
C LEU A 85 -22.75 11.00 -6.95
N GLU A 86 -21.96 11.54 -6.04
CA GLU A 86 -20.88 10.82 -5.37
C GLU A 86 -21.39 10.12 -4.11
N ALA A 87 -20.86 8.95 -3.82
CA ALA A 87 -21.16 8.22 -2.61
C ALA A 87 -19.93 7.44 -2.12
N ARG A 88 -19.68 7.49 -0.82
CA ARG A 88 -18.62 6.75 -0.17
C ARG A 88 -19.12 6.03 1.07
N ALA A 89 -18.55 4.85 1.31
CA ALA A 89 -18.85 4.05 2.49
C ALA A 89 -17.57 3.70 3.24
N GLY A 90 -17.70 3.51 4.54
CA GLY A 90 -16.61 3.07 5.41
C GLY A 90 -17.13 2.48 6.70
N SER A 91 -16.22 1.93 7.52
CA SER A 91 -16.52 1.47 8.86
C SER A 91 -16.65 2.63 9.85
N LEU A 92 -17.15 2.34 11.05
CA LEU A 92 -17.24 3.31 12.14
C LEU A 92 -15.90 4.00 12.47
N SER A 93 -14.78 3.26 12.37
CA SER A 93 -13.43 3.77 12.65
C SER A 93 -12.72 4.36 11.43
N ALA A 94 -13.36 4.39 10.26
CA ALA A 94 -12.73 4.93 9.04
C ALA A 94 -12.69 6.45 9.08
N GLY A 95 -11.50 7.04 8.90
CA GLY A 95 -11.37 8.46 8.59
C GLY A 95 -11.82 8.78 7.16
N PHE A 96 -12.02 10.05 6.84
CA PHE A 96 -12.52 10.49 5.52
C PHE A 96 -11.70 9.93 4.34
N SER A 97 -10.37 9.89 4.45
CA SER A 97 -9.48 9.34 3.43
C SER A 97 -9.62 7.82 3.21
N ARG A 98 -10.30 7.13 4.12
CA ARG A 98 -10.57 5.69 4.05
C ARG A 98 -12.01 5.37 3.66
N MET A 99 -12.85 6.39 3.46
CA MET A 99 -14.16 6.22 2.88
C MET A 99 -14.03 5.99 1.38
N MET A 100 -14.52 4.87 0.87
CA MET A 100 -14.34 4.44 -0.52
C MET A 100 -15.67 4.37 -1.28
N ALA A 101 -15.64 4.69 -2.57
CA ALA A 101 -16.76 4.44 -3.47
C ALA A 101 -16.91 2.94 -3.73
N TRP A 102 -18.16 2.50 -3.96
CA TRP A 102 -18.45 1.15 -4.42
C TRP A 102 -18.69 1.18 -5.93
N LYS A 103 -17.75 0.66 -6.72
CA LYS A 103 -17.70 0.89 -8.17
C LYS A 103 -18.36 -0.20 -9.03
N SER A 104 -18.84 -1.28 -8.45
CA SER A 104 -19.50 -2.36 -9.20
C SER A 104 -20.74 -2.86 -8.50
N ALA A 105 -21.83 -3.04 -9.22
CA ALA A 105 -23.07 -3.58 -8.66
C ALA A 105 -23.04 -5.11 -8.53
N ASP A 106 -22.35 -5.81 -9.44
CA ASP A 106 -22.38 -7.27 -9.58
C ASP A 106 -20.99 -7.94 -9.61
N GLY A 107 -19.91 -7.16 -9.55
CA GLY A 107 -18.53 -7.66 -9.59
C GLY A 107 -18.02 -8.09 -10.97
N LYS A 108 -18.81 -7.93 -12.02
CA LYS A 108 -18.42 -8.30 -13.40
C LYS A 108 -17.71 -7.18 -14.14
N ALA A 109 -18.15 -5.95 -13.91
CA ALA A 109 -17.57 -4.75 -14.49
C ALA A 109 -17.77 -3.56 -13.57
N GLU A 110 -16.95 -2.54 -13.73
CA GLU A 110 -17.21 -1.24 -13.14
C GLU A 110 -18.44 -0.59 -13.77
N ALA A 111 -19.23 0.09 -12.97
CA ALA A 111 -20.37 0.84 -13.43
C ALA A 111 -19.92 2.02 -14.31
N SER A 112 -20.76 2.38 -15.28
CA SER A 112 -20.53 3.56 -16.12
C SER A 112 -20.46 4.82 -15.23
N ARG A 113 -19.59 5.76 -15.58
CA ARG A 113 -19.52 7.09 -14.94
C ARG A 113 -20.79 7.93 -15.07
N LEU A 114 -21.71 7.51 -15.93
CA LEU A 114 -23.03 8.14 -16.10
C LEU A 114 -24.05 7.67 -15.05
N VAL A 115 -23.75 6.62 -14.30
CA VAL A 115 -24.59 6.12 -13.21
C VAL A 115 -24.12 6.74 -11.90
N SER A 116 -25.06 7.22 -11.08
CA SER A 116 -24.76 7.76 -9.78
C SER A 116 -24.00 6.74 -8.90
N GLN A 117 -22.94 7.18 -8.23
CA GLN A 117 -22.19 6.30 -7.30
C GLN A 117 -23.10 5.82 -6.15
N LEU A 118 -24.08 6.62 -5.74
CA LEU A 118 -25.06 6.22 -4.74
C LEU A 118 -25.90 5.04 -5.22
N GLU A 119 -26.36 5.07 -6.46
CA GLU A 119 -27.11 3.96 -7.06
C GLU A 119 -26.28 2.68 -7.10
N VAL A 120 -25.02 2.77 -7.55
CA VAL A 120 -24.10 1.62 -7.61
C VAL A 120 -23.84 1.07 -6.19
N LEU A 121 -23.68 1.94 -5.20
CA LEU A 121 -23.48 1.56 -3.80
C LEU A 121 -24.72 0.83 -3.24
N ILE A 122 -25.93 1.33 -3.53
CA ILE A 122 -27.18 0.68 -3.09
C ILE A 122 -27.34 -0.69 -3.75
N GLN A 123 -27.13 -0.79 -5.06
CA GLN A 123 -27.28 -2.03 -5.81
C GLN A 123 -26.21 -3.07 -5.46
N GLY A 124 -24.97 -2.62 -5.25
CA GLY A 124 -23.82 -3.49 -4.96
C GLY A 124 -23.64 -3.75 -3.45
N MET A 125 -23.29 -2.72 -2.67
CA MET A 125 -22.90 -2.88 -1.27
C MET A 125 -24.07 -3.11 -0.32
N LEU A 126 -25.17 -2.37 -0.53
CA LEU A 126 -26.36 -2.45 0.32
C LEU A 126 -27.40 -3.46 -0.17
N ASN A 127 -27.10 -4.19 -1.25
CA ASN A 127 -27.84 -5.37 -1.60
C ASN A 127 -27.92 -6.32 -0.40
N ARG A 128 -29.05 -6.96 -0.18
CA ARG A 128 -29.31 -7.80 1.02
C ARG A 128 -28.28 -8.88 1.21
N GLU A 129 -27.91 -9.58 0.14
CA GLU A 129 -26.93 -10.66 0.17
C GLU A 129 -25.53 -10.11 0.45
N THR A 130 -25.11 -9.05 -0.25
CA THR A 130 -23.80 -8.42 -0.07
C THR A 130 -23.65 -7.83 1.33
N LEU A 131 -24.66 -7.10 1.82
CA LEU A 131 -24.60 -6.51 3.16
C LEU A 131 -24.45 -7.57 4.26
N LEU A 132 -25.24 -8.64 4.19
CA LEU A 132 -25.14 -9.74 5.16
C LEU A 132 -23.79 -10.51 5.06
N ASP A 133 -23.26 -10.64 3.85
CA ASP A 133 -21.95 -11.28 3.64
C ASP A 133 -20.80 -10.35 4.13
N LEU A 134 -20.91 -9.03 3.97
CA LEU A 134 -19.96 -8.06 4.54
C LEU A 134 -19.89 -8.19 6.06
N VAL A 135 -21.05 -8.17 6.73
CA VAL A 135 -21.13 -8.36 8.19
C VAL A 135 -20.51 -9.70 8.62
N ARG A 136 -20.78 -10.76 7.87
CA ARG A 136 -20.43 -12.12 8.25
C ARG A 136 -19.00 -12.53 7.95
N SER A 137 -18.45 -12.00 6.83
CA SER A 137 -17.23 -12.56 6.21
C SER A 137 -16.16 -11.50 5.90
N PHE A 138 -16.51 -10.22 5.88
CA PHE A 138 -15.67 -9.15 5.35
C PHE A 138 -15.48 -7.99 6.33
N THR A 139 -15.71 -8.24 7.60
CA THR A 139 -15.48 -7.30 8.69
C THR A 139 -14.49 -7.88 9.69
N VAL A 140 -13.48 -7.09 10.04
CA VAL A 140 -12.46 -7.44 11.03
C VAL A 140 -12.29 -6.33 12.05
N PHE A 141 -11.86 -6.73 13.27
CA PHE A 141 -11.51 -5.84 14.36
C PHE A 141 -10.02 -6.03 14.67
N GLU A 142 -9.22 -5.15 14.10
CA GLU A 142 -7.77 -5.16 14.29
C GLU A 142 -7.42 -4.46 15.61
N LYS A 143 -6.62 -5.11 16.43
CA LYS A 143 -6.15 -4.56 17.70
C LYS A 143 -4.71 -4.10 17.56
N THR A 144 -4.52 -2.80 17.49
CA THR A 144 -3.20 -2.20 17.49
C THR A 144 -2.76 -1.91 18.91
N LYS A 145 -1.60 -2.43 19.29
CA LYS A 145 -0.94 -2.11 20.56
C LYS A 145 0.13 -1.07 20.28
N THR A 146 -0.03 0.09 20.85
CA THR A 146 0.98 1.14 20.81
C THR A 146 1.56 1.29 22.21
N GLU A 147 2.85 1.02 22.35
CA GLU A 147 3.60 1.28 23.60
C GLU A 147 4.30 2.63 23.46
N ASP A 148 3.95 3.57 24.32
CA ASP A 148 4.68 4.83 24.41
C ASP A 148 6.07 4.51 25.04
N LEU A 149 7.11 4.70 24.26
CA LEU A 149 8.49 4.39 24.65
C LEU A 149 8.98 5.20 25.86
N LYS A 150 8.39 6.39 26.13
CA LYS A 150 8.73 7.27 27.24
C LYS A 150 7.98 6.89 28.52
N THR A 151 6.68 6.68 28.41
CA THR A 151 5.79 6.43 29.56
C THR A 151 5.61 4.95 29.85
N LYS A 152 6.02 4.05 28.94
CA LYS A 152 5.76 2.60 28.99
C LYS A 152 4.29 2.21 29.10
N ILE A 153 3.39 3.15 28.77
CA ILE A 153 1.97 2.89 28.76
C ILE A 153 1.62 2.20 27.44
N THR A 154 0.99 1.04 27.53
CA THR A 154 0.47 0.33 26.38
C THR A 154 -0.99 0.73 26.15
N THR A 155 -1.25 1.38 25.05
CA THR A 155 -2.61 1.69 24.58
C THR A 155 -3.04 0.61 23.58
N ILE A 156 -4.24 0.06 23.78
CA ILE A 156 -4.85 -0.88 22.82
C ILE A 156 -5.99 -0.17 22.12
N GLU A 157 -5.81 0.09 20.86
CA GLU A 157 -6.84 0.63 19.99
C GLU A 157 -7.46 -0.50 19.17
N THR A 158 -8.79 -0.51 19.06
CA THR A 158 -9.51 -1.46 18.21
C THR A 158 -10.07 -0.72 17.02
N VAL A 159 -9.57 -1.06 15.83
CA VAL A 159 -10.00 -0.46 14.56
C VAL A 159 -10.88 -1.46 13.82
N LYS A 160 -12.12 -1.07 13.52
CA LYS A 160 -13.02 -1.84 12.66
C LYS A 160 -12.68 -1.57 11.20
N LYS A 161 -12.46 -2.63 10.42
CA LYS A 161 -12.22 -2.56 8.98
C LYS A 161 -13.24 -3.40 8.23
N VAL A 162 -13.79 -2.84 7.16
CA VAL A 162 -14.70 -3.51 6.23
C VAL A 162 -14.05 -3.58 4.85
N ALA A 163 -14.26 -4.65 4.12
CA ALA A 163 -13.69 -4.83 2.79
C ALA A 163 -14.16 -3.75 1.80
N ALA A 164 -13.24 -3.26 1.00
CA ALA A 164 -13.54 -2.47 -0.18
C ALA A 164 -14.13 -3.35 -1.30
N TYR A 165 -14.77 -2.74 -2.30
CA TYR A 165 -15.45 -3.48 -3.37
C TYR A 165 -14.52 -4.44 -4.12
N HIS A 166 -13.29 -4.02 -4.43
CA HIS A 166 -12.31 -4.87 -5.10
C HIS A 166 -11.90 -6.07 -4.25
N GLN A 167 -11.75 -5.90 -2.93
CA GLN A 167 -11.47 -7.02 -2.01
C GLN A 167 -12.65 -7.98 -1.92
N TYR A 168 -13.87 -7.43 -1.80
CA TYR A 168 -15.10 -8.23 -1.72
C TYR A 168 -15.27 -9.13 -2.94
N TYR A 169 -15.19 -8.55 -4.14
CA TYR A 169 -15.38 -9.30 -5.37
C TYR A 169 -14.23 -10.26 -5.67
N ALA A 170 -12.98 -9.84 -5.46
CA ALA A 170 -11.82 -10.71 -5.65
C ALA A 170 -11.88 -11.96 -4.78
N VAL A 171 -12.22 -11.79 -3.50
CA VAL A 171 -12.35 -12.92 -2.57
C VAL A 171 -13.49 -13.85 -2.98
N ASN A 172 -14.64 -13.32 -3.38
CA ASN A 172 -15.76 -14.14 -3.82
C ASN A 172 -15.46 -14.91 -5.11
N LYS A 173 -14.79 -14.27 -6.08
CA LYS A 173 -14.27 -14.94 -7.28
C LYS A 173 -13.26 -16.06 -6.93
N ALA A 174 -12.37 -15.79 -5.96
CA ALA A 174 -11.42 -16.80 -5.49
C ALA A 174 -12.12 -17.99 -4.84
N ILE A 175 -13.16 -17.77 -4.05
CA ILE A 175 -13.97 -18.84 -3.45
C ILE A 175 -14.64 -19.69 -4.54
N GLU A 176 -15.27 -19.07 -5.54
CA GLU A 176 -15.89 -19.75 -6.67
C GLU A 176 -14.86 -20.63 -7.41
N SER A 177 -13.70 -20.05 -7.74
CA SER A 177 -12.63 -20.79 -8.43
C SER A 177 -12.04 -21.92 -7.55
N THR A 178 -11.90 -21.69 -6.25
CA THR A 178 -11.40 -22.73 -5.32
C THR A 178 -12.37 -23.93 -5.24
N ILE A 179 -13.69 -23.67 -5.18
CA ILE A 179 -14.70 -24.74 -5.17
C ILE A 179 -14.60 -25.57 -6.45
N ARG A 180 -14.46 -24.94 -7.61
CA ARG A 180 -14.22 -25.63 -8.89
C ARG A 180 -12.92 -26.45 -8.84
N ALA A 181 -11.83 -25.85 -8.38
CA ALA A 181 -10.50 -26.45 -8.37
C ALA A 181 -10.38 -27.64 -7.40
N THR A 182 -11.11 -27.63 -6.29
CA THR A 182 -11.14 -28.77 -5.34
C THR A 182 -11.94 -29.95 -5.84
N GLY A 183 -12.80 -29.79 -6.86
CA GLY A 183 -13.68 -30.85 -7.35
C GLY A 183 -14.74 -31.32 -6.34
N ILE A 184 -14.91 -30.60 -5.24
CA ILE A 184 -15.92 -30.96 -4.21
C ILE A 184 -17.30 -30.65 -4.78
N ASN A 185 -18.00 -31.70 -5.24
CA ASN A 185 -19.43 -31.60 -5.55
C ASN A 185 -20.19 -31.31 -4.25
N ARG A 186 -20.80 -30.16 -4.15
CA ARG A 186 -21.77 -29.87 -3.09
C ARG A 186 -22.98 -30.77 -3.30
N GLY A 187 -23.02 -31.92 -2.60
CA GLY A 187 -24.25 -32.69 -2.47
C GLY A 187 -25.36 -31.77 -1.94
N CYS A 188 -26.57 -31.91 -2.46
CA CYS A 188 -27.72 -31.03 -2.21
C CYS A 188 -28.25 -31.01 -0.75
N ASP A 189 -27.54 -31.55 0.23
CA ASP A 189 -28.02 -31.80 1.59
C ASP A 189 -27.40 -30.92 2.69
N GLY A 190 -26.72 -29.84 2.37
CA GLY A 190 -26.17 -28.88 3.35
C GLY A 190 -27.10 -27.71 3.63
N PRO A 191 -27.20 -27.22 4.90
CA PRO A 191 -28.17 -26.20 5.32
C PRO A 191 -27.85 -24.76 4.87
N MET A 192 -26.99 -24.54 3.90
CA MET A 192 -26.68 -23.21 3.36
C MET A 192 -26.71 -23.19 1.83
N ARG A 193 -27.84 -22.74 1.32
CA ARG A 193 -27.98 -22.22 -0.04
C ARG A 193 -27.38 -20.82 -0.13
N GLU A 194 -26.08 -20.67 -0.11
CA GLU A 194 -25.45 -19.59 -0.84
C GLU A 194 -25.25 -20.12 -2.27
N SER A 195 -26.17 -19.81 -3.17
CA SER A 195 -25.94 -20.02 -4.59
C SER A 195 -24.67 -19.30 -4.96
N PRO A 196 -23.69 -19.94 -5.63
CA PRO A 196 -22.52 -19.24 -6.10
C PRO A 196 -23.02 -18.15 -7.06
N THR A 197 -22.88 -16.90 -6.65
CA THR A 197 -23.15 -15.78 -7.52
C THR A 197 -22.16 -15.88 -8.66
N ASN A 198 -22.63 -15.97 -9.90
CA ASN A 198 -21.75 -16.04 -11.06
C ASN A 198 -21.13 -14.68 -11.30
N TYR A 199 -19.85 -14.50 -10.91
CA TYR A 199 -19.10 -13.27 -11.08
C TYR A 199 -18.50 -13.12 -12.49
N GLY A 200 -18.90 -13.95 -13.46
CA GLY A 200 -18.49 -13.80 -14.86
C GLY A 200 -17.05 -14.23 -15.16
N LEU A 201 -16.52 -15.20 -14.44
CA LEU A 201 -15.19 -15.76 -14.64
C LEU A 201 -15.13 -16.65 -15.90
N LYS A 202 -15.19 -16.05 -17.09
CA LYS A 202 -15.20 -16.78 -18.37
C LYS A 202 -13.99 -17.69 -18.54
N ASP A 203 -12.81 -17.22 -18.19
CA ASP A 203 -11.55 -17.97 -18.33
C ASP A 203 -11.41 -19.06 -17.29
N VAL A 204 -12.00 -18.88 -16.09
CA VAL A 204 -12.00 -19.87 -15.02
C VAL A 204 -13.02 -21.00 -15.27
N SER A 205 -14.18 -20.68 -15.85
CA SER A 205 -15.19 -21.66 -16.17
C SER A 205 -14.75 -22.68 -17.25
N SER A 206 -13.75 -22.34 -18.06
CA SER A 206 -13.15 -23.25 -19.04
C SER A 206 -12.12 -24.20 -18.45
N GLN A 207 -11.67 -24.01 -17.20
CA GLN A 207 -10.70 -24.87 -16.55
C GLN A 207 -11.35 -26.16 -16.03
N PRO A 208 -10.61 -27.29 -16.01
CA PRO A 208 -11.15 -28.56 -15.53
C PRO A 208 -11.57 -28.48 -14.05
N ILE A 209 -12.64 -29.17 -13.70
CA ILE A 209 -13.05 -29.34 -12.30
C ILE A 209 -12.04 -30.28 -11.62
N GLY A 210 -11.58 -29.93 -10.42
CA GLY A 210 -10.63 -30.77 -9.66
C GLY A 210 -9.18 -30.66 -10.14
N ASP A 211 -8.83 -29.60 -10.86
CA ASP A 211 -7.46 -29.37 -11.37
C ASP A 211 -6.50 -28.83 -10.30
N HIS A 212 -6.98 -28.58 -9.09
CA HIS A 212 -6.23 -28.00 -7.98
C HIS A 212 -5.60 -26.61 -8.23
N LYS A 213 -6.10 -25.86 -9.22
CA LYS A 213 -5.62 -24.54 -9.60
C LYS A 213 -6.70 -23.50 -9.38
N ALA A 214 -6.67 -22.84 -8.23
CA ALA A 214 -7.70 -21.84 -7.87
C ALA A 214 -7.51 -20.49 -8.58
N GLY A 215 -6.34 -20.20 -9.15
CA GLY A 215 -6.04 -18.99 -9.91
C GLY A 215 -5.12 -18.02 -9.20
N VAL A 216 -4.98 -16.82 -9.78
CA VAL A 216 -4.13 -15.75 -9.27
C VAL A 216 -4.94 -14.47 -9.09
N ILE A 217 -4.80 -13.82 -7.93
CA ILE A 217 -5.28 -12.48 -7.65
C ILE A 217 -4.11 -11.50 -7.80
N TRP A 218 -4.20 -10.63 -8.81
CA TRP A 218 -3.25 -9.55 -8.95
C TRP A 218 -3.85 -8.24 -8.42
N HIS A 219 -3.46 -7.89 -7.23
CA HIS A 219 -3.80 -6.62 -6.59
C HIS A 219 -2.54 -5.84 -6.29
N THR A 220 -2.45 -4.59 -6.75
CA THR A 220 -1.26 -3.77 -6.56
C THR A 220 -0.88 -3.63 -5.09
N GLN A 221 0.37 -3.30 -4.83
CA GLN A 221 0.82 -3.07 -3.45
C GLN A 221 0.10 -1.85 -2.86
N GLY A 222 -0.38 -1.99 -1.61
CA GLY A 222 -1.17 -0.96 -0.94
C GLY A 222 -2.68 -1.12 -1.06
N SER A 223 -3.16 -2.01 -1.90
CA SER A 223 -4.59 -2.33 -2.08
C SER A 223 -5.22 -3.14 -0.94
N GLY A 224 -4.44 -3.56 0.07
CA GLY A 224 -4.93 -4.35 1.20
C GLY A 224 -4.94 -5.87 0.97
N LYS A 225 -4.02 -6.43 0.16
CA LYS A 225 -3.91 -7.89 -0.11
C LYS A 225 -3.93 -8.76 1.14
N SER A 226 -3.21 -8.36 2.20
CA SER A 226 -3.17 -9.12 3.46
C SER A 226 -4.57 -9.33 4.06
N LEU A 227 -5.41 -8.29 4.03
CA LEU A 227 -6.80 -8.40 4.47
C LEU A 227 -7.65 -9.23 3.50
N SER A 228 -7.41 -9.15 2.19
CA SER A 228 -8.08 -10.01 1.21
C SER A 228 -7.79 -11.49 1.48
N MET A 229 -6.54 -11.83 1.83
CA MET A 229 -6.18 -13.20 2.23
C MET A 229 -6.91 -13.63 3.52
N VAL A 230 -6.99 -12.74 4.52
CA VAL A 230 -7.73 -12.99 5.77
C VAL A 230 -9.22 -13.24 5.49
N PHE A 231 -9.87 -12.40 4.68
CA PHE A 231 -11.27 -12.57 4.29
C PHE A 231 -11.49 -13.89 3.53
N TYR A 232 -10.58 -14.19 2.60
CA TYR A 232 -10.63 -15.45 1.86
C TYR A 232 -10.55 -16.66 2.81
N VAL A 233 -9.57 -16.69 3.71
CA VAL A 233 -9.39 -17.79 4.66
C VAL A 233 -10.59 -17.91 5.59
N GLY A 234 -11.07 -16.81 6.16
CA GLY A 234 -12.25 -16.80 7.03
C GLY A 234 -13.51 -17.36 6.34
N LYS A 235 -13.65 -17.07 5.03
CA LYS A 235 -14.79 -17.56 4.24
C LYS A 235 -14.60 -19.01 3.81
N VAL A 236 -13.43 -19.40 3.31
CA VAL A 236 -13.16 -20.76 2.81
C VAL A 236 -13.21 -21.80 3.92
N VAL A 237 -12.72 -21.47 5.13
CA VAL A 237 -12.79 -22.35 6.31
C VAL A 237 -14.23 -22.76 6.62
N ARG A 238 -15.19 -21.85 6.44
CA ARG A 238 -16.62 -22.13 6.67
C ARG A 238 -17.27 -22.88 5.52
N MET A 239 -16.84 -22.59 4.27
CA MET A 239 -17.52 -23.12 3.08
C MET A 239 -17.02 -24.50 2.66
N LEU A 240 -15.78 -24.87 2.98
CA LEU A 240 -15.14 -26.13 2.58
C LEU A 240 -14.83 -27.07 3.76
N ASN A 241 -15.67 -27.07 4.79
CA ASN A 241 -15.55 -27.99 5.95
C ASN A 241 -14.19 -27.90 6.66
N ASN A 242 -13.72 -26.67 6.93
CA ASN A 242 -12.52 -26.40 7.70
C ASN A 242 -11.24 -27.04 7.09
N PRO A 243 -10.85 -26.69 5.85
CA PRO A 243 -9.62 -27.21 5.27
C PRO A 243 -8.39 -26.72 6.05
N THR A 244 -7.27 -27.39 5.89
CA THR A 244 -5.98 -26.88 6.34
C THR A 244 -5.49 -25.82 5.36
N ILE A 245 -5.14 -24.64 5.86
CA ILE A 245 -4.60 -23.52 5.07
C ILE A 245 -3.11 -23.45 5.30
N VAL A 246 -2.34 -23.46 4.21
CA VAL A 246 -0.88 -23.24 4.23
C VAL A 246 -0.58 -21.91 3.54
N VAL A 247 -0.11 -20.93 4.29
CA VAL A 247 0.28 -19.64 3.75
C VAL A 247 1.79 -19.65 3.54
N ILE A 248 2.21 -19.45 2.30
CA ILE A 248 3.61 -19.46 1.90
C ILE A 248 4.07 -18.04 1.60
N THR A 249 5.16 -17.63 2.24
CA THR A 249 5.82 -16.34 2.03
C THR A 249 7.23 -16.53 1.48
N ASP A 250 7.75 -15.50 0.79
CA ASP A 250 9.09 -15.55 0.20
C ASP A 250 10.22 -15.37 1.23
N ARG A 251 9.99 -14.57 2.28
CA ARG A 251 11.01 -14.21 3.27
C ARG A 251 10.46 -14.19 4.69
N ASN A 252 11.32 -14.53 5.66
CA ASN A 252 10.96 -14.53 7.08
C ASN A 252 10.47 -13.16 7.61
N ASP A 253 10.99 -12.04 7.11
CA ASP A 253 10.57 -10.70 7.55
C ASP A 253 9.15 -10.35 7.04
N LEU A 254 8.77 -10.82 5.85
CA LEU A 254 7.42 -10.70 5.29
C LEU A 254 6.43 -11.62 6.00
N ASP A 255 6.90 -12.79 6.40
CA ASP A 255 6.14 -13.77 7.18
C ASP A 255 5.62 -13.15 8.48
N ASP A 256 6.46 -12.44 9.22
CA ASP A 256 6.10 -11.80 10.50
C ASP A 256 4.98 -10.74 10.33
N GLN A 257 5.00 -9.93 9.26
CA GLN A 257 3.98 -8.90 9.03
C GLN A 257 2.63 -9.49 8.61
N LEU A 258 2.64 -10.41 7.64
CA LEU A 258 1.42 -11.07 7.17
C LEU A 258 0.83 -11.93 8.29
N PHE A 259 1.67 -12.66 9.01
CA PHE A 259 1.29 -13.43 10.18
C PHE A 259 0.63 -12.55 11.26
N GLY A 260 1.21 -11.38 11.55
CA GLY A 260 0.64 -10.39 12.48
C GLY A 260 -0.78 -9.99 12.09
N THR A 261 -1.01 -9.66 10.80
CA THR A 261 -2.34 -9.33 10.28
C THR A 261 -3.33 -10.48 10.51
N PHE A 262 -2.92 -11.73 10.27
CA PHE A 262 -3.78 -12.89 10.52
C PHE A 262 -4.03 -13.11 12.00
N ALA A 263 -3.03 -12.94 12.84
CA ALA A 263 -3.15 -13.10 14.30
C ALA A 263 -4.11 -12.06 14.92
N ASP A 264 -4.08 -10.83 14.42
CA ASP A 264 -4.99 -9.76 14.85
C ASP A 264 -6.44 -10.03 14.41
N CYS A 265 -6.63 -10.76 13.32
CA CYS A 265 -7.94 -11.10 12.76
C CYS A 265 -8.44 -12.52 13.15
N LYS A 266 -7.86 -13.16 14.16
CA LYS A 266 -8.19 -14.55 14.57
C LYS A 266 -9.69 -14.80 14.82
N GLN A 267 -10.46 -13.78 15.14
CA GLN A 267 -11.91 -13.90 15.35
C GLN A 267 -12.64 -14.31 14.05
N LEU A 268 -12.27 -13.71 12.91
CA LEU A 268 -12.81 -14.09 11.61
C LEU A 268 -12.32 -15.48 11.18
N LEU A 269 -11.05 -15.80 11.44
CA LEU A 269 -10.44 -17.08 11.10
C LEU A 269 -10.97 -18.24 11.95
N ARG A 270 -11.52 -17.96 13.16
CA ARG A 270 -12.00 -18.94 14.14
C ARG A 270 -10.94 -19.92 14.63
N GLN A 271 -9.68 -19.63 14.38
CA GLN A 271 -8.52 -20.41 14.79
C GLN A 271 -7.29 -19.50 14.87
N THR A 272 -6.31 -19.91 15.65
CA THR A 272 -5.07 -19.18 15.81
C THR A 272 -4.09 -19.62 14.73
N PRO A 273 -3.54 -18.70 13.93
CA PRO A 273 -2.48 -19.03 12.98
C PRO A 273 -1.21 -19.48 13.72
N VAL A 274 -0.45 -20.38 13.11
CA VAL A 274 0.79 -20.94 13.66
C VAL A 274 1.89 -20.86 12.61
N GLN A 275 3.08 -20.42 13.02
CA GLN A 275 4.27 -20.48 12.16
C GLN A 275 4.97 -21.82 12.31
N ALA A 276 5.33 -22.45 11.19
CA ALA A 276 6.21 -23.61 11.18
C ALA A 276 7.66 -23.10 11.20
N GLU A 277 8.41 -23.42 12.24
CA GLU A 277 9.81 -22.98 12.40
C GLU A 277 10.74 -23.76 11.47
N ASP A 278 10.45 -25.04 11.24
CA ASP A 278 11.22 -25.95 10.40
C ASP A 278 10.32 -26.97 9.66
N GLY A 279 10.93 -27.85 8.86
CA GLY A 279 10.22 -28.87 8.09
C GLY A 279 9.55 -29.95 8.96
N GLU A 280 10.13 -30.32 10.09
CA GLU A 280 9.57 -31.29 11.04
C GLU A 280 8.29 -30.74 11.69
N LYS A 281 8.34 -29.48 12.11
CA LYS A 281 7.17 -28.79 12.66
C LYS A 281 6.06 -28.66 11.62
N LEU A 282 6.42 -28.33 10.36
CA LEU A 282 5.48 -28.26 9.24
C LEU A 282 4.77 -29.62 9.03
N LYS A 283 5.53 -30.71 9.01
CA LYS A 283 4.98 -32.07 8.90
C LYS A 283 4.05 -32.41 10.04
N SER A 284 4.44 -32.09 11.28
CA SER A 284 3.60 -32.29 12.46
C SER A 284 2.29 -31.52 12.37
N LEU A 285 2.33 -30.25 11.93
CA LEU A 285 1.13 -29.41 11.76
C LEU A 285 0.21 -29.91 10.63
N LEU A 286 0.77 -30.54 9.60
CA LEU A 286 0.02 -31.12 8.48
C LEU A 286 -0.54 -32.51 8.78
N SER A 287 -0.16 -33.17 9.88
CA SER A 287 -0.66 -34.49 10.25
C SER A 287 -2.09 -34.51 10.79
N VAL A 288 -2.69 -33.34 11.07
CA VAL A 288 -4.09 -33.21 11.51
C VAL A 288 -5.06 -33.52 10.37
N HIS A 289 -6.25 -34.05 10.68
CA HIS A 289 -7.24 -34.41 9.67
C HIS A 289 -7.91 -33.22 8.98
N SER A 290 -8.08 -32.10 9.66
CA SER A 290 -8.67 -30.87 9.12
C SER A 290 -8.34 -29.67 10.00
N GLY A 291 -8.50 -28.47 9.43
CA GLY A 291 -8.23 -27.19 10.11
C GLY A 291 -6.75 -26.85 10.20
N GLY A 292 -6.47 -25.71 10.81
CA GLY A 292 -5.14 -25.11 10.93
C GLY A 292 -4.89 -24.06 9.87
N VAL A 293 -4.32 -22.92 10.31
CA VAL A 293 -3.74 -21.89 9.44
C VAL A 293 -2.25 -21.87 9.73
N ILE A 294 -1.46 -22.38 8.81
CA ILE A 294 -0.04 -22.66 8.96
C ILE A 294 0.74 -21.70 8.08
N PHE A 295 1.64 -20.93 8.69
CA PHE A 295 2.57 -20.06 7.98
C PHE A 295 3.92 -20.75 7.81
N THR A 296 4.48 -20.63 6.62
CA THR A 296 5.78 -21.20 6.31
C THR A 296 6.44 -20.43 5.17
N THR A 297 7.77 -20.55 5.03
CA THR A 297 8.50 -19.97 3.91
C THR A 297 8.79 -21.03 2.86
N ILE A 298 8.92 -20.60 1.60
CA ILE A 298 9.16 -21.51 0.48
C ILE A 298 10.48 -22.29 0.64
N GLN A 299 11.48 -21.72 1.33
CA GLN A 299 12.78 -22.36 1.55
C GLN A 299 12.68 -23.64 2.41
N LYS A 300 11.60 -23.82 3.18
CA LYS A 300 11.40 -25.03 4.00
C LYS A 300 10.96 -26.26 3.20
N PHE A 301 10.69 -26.06 1.89
CA PHE A 301 10.43 -27.14 0.94
C PHE A 301 11.68 -27.51 0.15
N GLN A 302 12.86 -27.36 0.73
CA GLN A 302 14.11 -27.82 0.13
C GLN A 302 14.35 -29.26 0.57
N PRO A 303 14.64 -30.20 -0.38
CA PRO A 303 14.99 -31.57 -0.02
C PRO A 303 16.31 -31.62 0.73
N ASP A 304 16.55 -32.72 1.46
CA ASP A 304 17.83 -32.97 2.11
C ASP A 304 18.96 -33.07 1.08
N ASP A 305 20.21 -32.77 1.50
CA ASP A 305 21.36 -32.75 0.60
C ASP A 305 21.50 -34.10 -0.14
N GLY A 306 21.52 -34.03 -1.48
CA GLY A 306 21.61 -35.19 -2.37
C GLY A 306 20.27 -35.79 -2.81
N GLU A 307 19.12 -35.28 -2.34
CA GLU A 307 17.79 -35.69 -2.79
C GLU A 307 17.21 -34.72 -3.84
N ASN A 308 16.68 -35.28 -4.95
CA ASN A 308 16.08 -34.50 -6.05
C ASN A 308 14.56 -34.39 -5.98
N VAL A 309 13.93 -35.01 -4.98
CA VAL A 309 12.49 -35.04 -4.77
C VAL A 309 12.20 -34.76 -3.31
N TYR A 310 11.28 -33.83 -3.04
CA TYR A 310 10.84 -33.57 -1.67
C TYR A 310 9.86 -34.67 -1.21
N LYS A 311 10.02 -35.16 0.02
CA LYS A 311 9.13 -36.20 0.60
C LYS A 311 7.71 -35.66 0.75
N THR A 312 6.71 -36.40 0.33
CA THR A 312 5.31 -36.04 0.52
C THR A 312 4.99 -35.84 2.01
N LEU A 313 4.54 -34.64 2.36
CA LEU A 313 4.15 -34.29 3.71
C LEU A 313 2.72 -34.76 4.03
N THR A 314 1.83 -34.66 3.04
CA THR A 314 0.47 -35.16 3.14
C THR A 314 -0.17 -35.38 1.76
N GLU A 315 -0.94 -36.44 1.61
CA GLU A 315 -1.74 -36.73 0.40
C GLU A 315 -3.17 -36.19 0.48
N ARG A 316 -3.47 -35.40 1.49
CA ARG A 316 -4.82 -34.87 1.72
C ARG A 316 -5.20 -33.85 0.64
N SER A 317 -6.44 -33.97 0.14
CA SER A 317 -7.02 -33.00 -0.82
C SER A 317 -7.71 -31.80 -0.14
N ASN A 318 -7.97 -31.86 1.17
CA ASN A 318 -8.54 -30.73 1.93
C ASN A 318 -7.45 -29.77 2.47
N VAL A 319 -6.43 -29.53 1.66
CA VAL A 319 -5.35 -28.56 1.92
C VAL A 319 -5.42 -27.47 0.86
N ILE A 320 -5.39 -26.22 1.30
CA ILE A 320 -5.35 -25.07 0.42
C ILE A 320 -4.05 -24.31 0.67
N VAL A 321 -3.27 -24.11 -0.37
CA VAL A 321 -2.03 -23.36 -0.34
C VAL A 321 -2.29 -21.97 -0.88
N ILE A 322 -1.95 -20.96 -0.09
CA ILE A 322 -1.97 -19.55 -0.47
C ILE A 322 -0.52 -19.10 -0.60
N ALA A 323 -0.11 -18.70 -1.79
CA ALA A 323 1.22 -18.14 -2.02
C ALA A 323 1.15 -16.62 -2.10
N ASP A 324 1.81 -15.93 -1.19
CA ASP A 324 2.06 -14.50 -1.32
C ASP A 324 3.24 -14.27 -2.26
N GLU A 325 3.20 -13.19 -3.04
CA GLU A 325 4.13 -12.89 -4.12
C GLU A 325 4.35 -14.11 -5.04
N ALA A 326 3.22 -14.67 -5.53
CA ALA A 326 3.15 -15.93 -6.27
C ALA A 326 4.16 -16.04 -7.44
N HIS A 327 4.53 -14.93 -8.06
CA HIS A 327 5.53 -14.88 -9.12
C HIS A 327 6.94 -15.26 -8.64
N ARG A 328 7.28 -15.06 -7.35
CA ARG A 328 8.60 -15.41 -6.78
C ARG A 328 8.70 -16.87 -6.37
N THR A 329 7.61 -17.48 -5.97
CA THR A 329 7.60 -18.88 -5.54
C THR A 329 7.74 -19.87 -6.69
N GLN A 330 7.82 -19.37 -7.95
CA GLN A 330 7.70 -20.16 -9.18
C GLN A 330 9.02 -20.55 -9.83
N TYR A 331 10.16 -20.03 -9.36
CA TYR A 331 11.44 -20.37 -9.97
C TYR A 331 11.73 -21.88 -9.87
N GLY A 332 11.53 -22.60 -10.99
CA GLY A 332 12.19 -23.86 -11.24
C GLY A 332 11.39 -25.13 -11.36
N PHE A 333 10.39 -25.22 -12.26
CA PHE A 333 9.97 -26.53 -12.77
C PHE A 333 11.01 -27.15 -13.72
N LYS A 334 11.92 -26.35 -14.29
CA LYS A 334 12.99 -26.85 -15.15
C LYS A 334 14.15 -27.36 -14.29
N ALA A 335 14.62 -28.53 -14.61
CA ALA A 335 15.84 -29.09 -14.04
C ALA A 335 17.03 -28.19 -14.41
N LYS A 336 17.80 -27.76 -13.43
CA LYS A 336 19.09 -27.08 -13.63
C LYS A 336 20.17 -28.05 -13.20
N THR A 337 21.16 -28.32 -14.08
CA THR A 337 22.35 -29.04 -13.70
C THR A 337 23.30 -28.09 -12.99
N VAL A 338 23.58 -28.36 -11.72
CA VAL A 338 24.47 -27.56 -10.87
C VAL A 338 25.75 -28.37 -10.68
N GLU A 339 26.91 -27.76 -10.94
CA GLU A 339 28.21 -28.39 -10.66
C GLU A 339 28.40 -28.46 -9.13
N VAL A 340 28.71 -29.67 -8.65
CA VAL A 340 29.08 -29.89 -7.25
C VAL A 340 30.59 -29.71 -7.14
N LYS A 341 31.03 -28.76 -6.31
CA LYS A 341 32.43 -28.43 -6.08
C LYS A 341 32.86 -28.87 -4.67
N ASN A 342 34.12 -29.30 -4.52
CA ASN A 342 34.72 -29.59 -3.23
C ASN A 342 35.19 -28.31 -2.52
N GLU A 343 35.72 -28.44 -1.30
CA GLU A 343 36.24 -27.28 -0.52
C GLU A 343 37.41 -26.56 -1.23
N ALA A 344 38.02 -27.17 -2.25
CA ALA A 344 39.09 -26.62 -3.10
C ALA A 344 38.56 -25.96 -4.39
N ASP A 345 37.22 -25.79 -4.52
CA ASP A 345 36.51 -25.20 -5.69
C ASP A 345 36.66 -26.04 -6.98
N GLU A 346 37.05 -27.34 -6.88
CA GLU A 346 37.13 -28.27 -8.01
C GLU A 346 35.79 -28.95 -8.25
N VAL A 347 35.36 -29.05 -9.52
CA VAL A 347 34.13 -29.74 -9.92
C VAL A 347 34.26 -31.23 -9.69
N ILE A 348 33.56 -31.79 -8.72
CA ILE A 348 33.55 -33.21 -8.38
C ILE A 348 32.35 -33.99 -8.93
N GLY A 349 31.39 -33.31 -9.52
CA GLY A 349 30.21 -33.91 -10.11
C GLY A 349 29.19 -32.89 -10.59
N SER A 350 28.07 -33.34 -11.13
CA SER A 350 26.90 -32.51 -11.47
C SER A 350 25.63 -33.06 -10.82
N GLU A 351 24.85 -32.21 -10.24
CA GLU A 351 23.57 -32.53 -9.59
C GLU A 351 22.43 -31.84 -10.32
N ILE A 352 21.29 -32.53 -10.49
CA ILE A 352 20.09 -31.94 -11.07
C ILE A 352 19.26 -31.34 -9.94
N LYS A 353 19.17 -30.02 -9.86
CA LYS A 353 18.31 -29.32 -8.92
C LYS A 353 17.07 -28.77 -9.62
N TYR A 354 15.93 -28.97 -9.00
CA TYR A 354 14.66 -28.35 -9.39
C TYR A 354 14.40 -27.13 -8.52
N GLY A 355 13.46 -26.29 -8.93
CA GLY A 355 13.08 -25.18 -8.09
C GLY A 355 12.00 -25.50 -7.09
N PHE A 356 11.78 -24.57 -6.18
CA PHE A 356 10.88 -24.71 -5.04
C PHE A 356 9.43 -25.05 -5.42
N ALA A 357 8.95 -24.59 -6.58
CA ALA A 357 7.59 -24.88 -7.03
C ALA A 357 7.34 -26.37 -7.26
N LYS A 358 8.35 -27.09 -7.79
CA LYS A 358 8.27 -28.55 -7.94
C LYS A 358 8.26 -29.23 -6.58
N TYR A 359 9.18 -28.87 -5.70
CA TYR A 359 9.28 -29.45 -4.37
C TYR A 359 8.01 -29.23 -3.52
N LEU A 360 7.41 -28.05 -3.66
CA LEU A 360 6.12 -27.77 -3.03
C LEU A 360 5.00 -28.70 -3.54
N ARG A 361 4.97 -28.95 -4.84
CA ARG A 361 4.01 -29.88 -5.44
C ARG A 361 4.27 -31.33 -5.04
N ASP A 362 5.54 -31.74 -4.94
CA ASP A 362 5.91 -33.07 -4.44
C ASP A 362 5.48 -33.24 -2.96
N ALA A 363 5.65 -32.19 -2.14
CA ALA A 363 5.26 -32.18 -0.72
C ALA A 363 3.75 -32.24 -0.52
N LEU A 364 2.96 -31.58 -1.36
CA LEU A 364 1.51 -31.39 -1.24
C LEU A 364 0.80 -31.68 -2.59
N PRO A 365 0.84 -32.93 -3.09
CA PRO A 365 0.43 -33.25 -4.47
C PRO A 365 -1.06 -33.00 -4.74
N ASN A 366 -1.92 -33.14 -3.75
CA ASN A 366 -3.37 -33.01 -3.88
C ASN A 366 -3.92 -31.69 -3.30
N ALA A 367 -3.05 -30.75 -2.90
CA ALA A 367 -3.47 -29.46 -2.41
C ALA A 367 -3.98 -28.56 -3.54
N THR A 368 -4.90 -27.65 -3.21
CA THR A 368 -5.39 -26.61 -4.13
C THR A 368 -4.60 -25.33 -3.92
N TYR A 369 -4.16 -24.69 -5.01
CA TYR A 369 -3.22 -23.57 -5.00
C TYR A 369 -3.88 -22.27 -5.44
N LEU A 370 -3.74 -21.22 -4.65
CA LEU A 370 -4.17 -19.85 -4.94
C LEU A 370 -2.98 -18.91 -4.80
N GLY A 371 -2.74 -18.09 -5.82
CA GLY A 371 -1.67 -17.10 -5.81
C GLY A 371 -2.19 -15.70 -5.52
N PHE A 372 -1.44 -14.91 -4.73
CA PHE A 372 -1.58 -13.47 -4.60
C PHE A 372 -0.31 -12.80 -5.08
N THR A 373 -0.43 -11.70 -5.80
CA THR A 373 0.72 -10.92 -6.27
C THR A 373 0.41 -9.44 -6.31
N GLY A 374 1.43 -8.60 -6.07
CA GLY A 374 1.35 -7.16 -6.22
C GLY A 374 1.75 -6.66 -7.61
N THR A 375 2.29 -7.53 -8.43
CA THR A 375 2.83 -7.24 -9.76
C THR A 375 2.32 -8.26 -10.76
N PRO A 376 2.15 -7.88 -12.05
CA PRO A 376 1.73 -8.82 -13.06
C PRO A 376 2.79 -9.92 -13.25
N ILE A 377 2.35 -11.04 -13.72
CA ILE A 377 3.20 -12.16 -14.10
C ILE A 377 3.67 -11.90 -15.53
N GLU A 378 4.96 -11.96 -15.75
CA GLU A 378 5.54 -11.74 -17.08
C GLU A 378 5.02 -12.76 -18.11
N THR A 379 4.78 -12.31 -19.34
CA THR A 379 4.29 -13.18 -20.42
C THR A 379 5.26 -14.31 -20.73
N ALA A 380 6.53 -14.14 -20.41
CA ALA A 380 7.57 -15.18 -20.51
C ALA A 380 7.51 -16.20 -19.36
N ASP A 381 6.84 -15.89 -18.23
CA ASP A 381 6.66 -16.82 -17.13
C ASP A 381 5.47 -17.74 -17.39
N ILE A 382 5.76 -18.87 -18.02
CA ILE A 382 4.79 -19.94 -18.29
C ILE A 382 4.46 -20.71 -16.99
N ASN A 383 5.25 -20.59 -15.95
CA ASN A 383 5.19 -21.45 -14.75
C ASN A 383 4.09 -21.05 -13.80
N THR A 384 3.86 -19.75 -13.57
CA THR A 384 2.83 -19.29 -12.62
C THR A 384 1.42 -19.71 -13.02
N PRO A 385 0.94 -19.53 -14.26
CA PRO A 385 -0.32 -20.09 -14.71
C PRO A 385 -0.37 -21.62 -14.66
N ALA A 386 0.77 -22.30 -14.89
CA ALA A 386 0.85 -23.75 -14.81
C ALA A 386 0.59 -24.28 -13.38
N VAL A 387 0.97 -23.52 -12.34
CA VAL A 387 0.78 -23.87 -10.93
C VAL A 387 -0.56 -23.43 -10.40
N PHE A 388 -0.90 -22.17 -10.58
CA PHE A 388 -2.08 -21.56 -9.93
C PHE A 388 -3.29 -21.46 -10.85
N GLY A 389 -3.12 -21.47 -12.15
CA GLY A 389 -4.17 -21.15 -13.12
C GLY A 389 -4.13 -19.68 -13.56
N HIS A 390 -5.19 -19.21 -14.21
CA HIS A 390 -5.31 -17.87 -14.77
C HIS A 390 -5.57 -16.79 -13.71
N TYR A 391 -5.47 -15.52 -14.12
CA TYR A 391 -5.95 -14.41 -13.29
C TYR A 391 -7.44 -14.52 -13.04
N ILE A 392 -7.84 -14.39 -11.80
CA ILE A 392 -9.25 -14.37 -11.37
C ILE A 392 -9.72 -12.97 -11.01
N ASP A 393 -8.80 -12.10 -10.65
CA ASP A 393 -9.09 -10.69 -10.41
C ASP A 393 -7.84 -9.84 -10.61
N VAL A 394 -8.04 -8.63 -11.17
CA VAL A 394 -6.98 -7.66 -11.42
C VAL A 394 -7.39 -6.31 -10.84
N TYR A 395 -6.56 -5.78 -9.96
CA TYR A 395 -6.69 -4.44 -9.41
C TYR A 395 -5.34 -3.74 -9.49
N ASP A 396 -5.14 -2.98 -10.55
CA ASP A 396 -3.86 -2.38 -10.90
C ASP A 396 -3.57 -1.05 -10.16
N ILE A 397 -2.39 -0.47 -10.40
CA ILE A 397 -1.97 0.78 -9.77
C ILE A 397 -2.85 1.96 -10.23
N ALA A 398 -3.21 2.03 -11.51
CA ALA A 398 -3.99 3.14 -12.04
C ALA A 398 -5.39 3.17 -11.40
N GLN A 399 -6.03 2.00 -11.32
CA GLN A 399 -7.32 1.84 -10.64
C GLN A 399 -7.22 2.16 -9.15
N ALA A 400 -6.15 1.71 -8.48
CA ALA A 400 -5.91 2.00 -7.07
C ALA A 400 -5.72 3.50 -6.79
N VAL A 401 -5.08 4.24 -7.71
CA VAL A 401 -4.94 5.70 -7.64
C VAL A 401 -6.29 6.39 -7.89
N GLU A 402 -7.05 5.94 -8.89
CA GLU A 402 -8.39 6.47 -9.18
C GLU A 402 -9.36 6.28 -8.01
N ASP A 403 -9.25 5.15 -7.31
CA ASP A 403 -10.05 4.83 -6.12
C ASP A 403 -9.57 5.55 -4.85
N GLY A 404 -8.40 6.20 -4.89
CA GLY A 404 -7.78 6.79 -3.71
C GLY A 404 -7.24 5.75 -2.71
N ALA A 405 -7.07 4.50 -3.12
CA ALA A 405 -6.44 3.46 -2.31
C ALA A 405 -4.91 3.63 -2.23
N THR A 406 -4.33 4.24 -3.27
CA THR A 406 -2.93 4.64 -3.34
C THR A 406 -2.80 6.07 -3.89
N VAL A 407 -1.61 6.69 -3.75
CA VAL A 407 -1.34 8.00 -4.35
C VAL A 407 -0.57 7.84 -5.66
N ARG A 408 -0.60 8.87 -6.51
CA ARG A 408 0.19 8.92 -7.75
C ARG A 408 1.68 8.87 -7.46
N ILE A 409 2.45 8.36 -8.42
CA ILE A 409 3.90 8.29 -8.38
C ILE A 409 4.45 9.26 -9.42
N PHE A 410 5.34 10.15 -8.98
CA PHE A 410 6.05 11.09 -9.83
C PHE A 410 7.51 10.65 -9.95
N TYR A 411 8.08 10.87 -11.11
CA TYR A 411 9.45 10.49 -11.43
C TYR A 411 10.29 11.72 -11.79
N GLU A 412 11.46 11.83 -11.16
CA GLU A 412 12.45 12.88 -11.41
C GLU A 412 13.81 12.23 -11.76
N SER A 413 14.34 12.54 -12.95
CA SER A 413 15.69 12.13 -13.35
C SER A 413 16.72 13.19 -12.95
N ARG A 414 17.75 12.76 -12.23
CA ARG A 414 18.87 13.61 -11.80
C ARG A 414 20.22 13.23 -12.40
N LEU A 415 20.22 12.50 -13.49
CA LEU A 415 21.41 12.04 -14.21
C LEU A 415 22.35 13.19 -14.60
N ALA A 416 21.83 14.27 -15.14
CA ALA A 416 22.62 15.40 -15.62
C ALA A 416 23.35 16.16 -14.50
N LYS A 417 22.90 16.02 -13.24
CA LYS A 417 23.53 16.66 -12.07
C LYS A 417 24.67 15.87 -11.48
N VAL A 418 24.84 14.60 -11.87
CA VAL A 418 25.77 13.66 -11.22
C VAL A 418 26.85 13.11 -12.15
N GLU A 419 27.02 13.67 -13.34
CA GLU A 419 28.08 13.29 -14.31
C GLU A 419 28.42 11.79 -14.33
N LEU A 420 27.50 10.96 -14.82
CA LEU A 420 27.87 9.62 -15.26
C LEU A 420 28.58 9.75 -16.60
N SER A 421 29.77 9.18 -16.71
CA SER A 421 30.48 9.12 -18.00
C SER A 421 29.63 8.39 -19.04
N GLU A 422 29.80 8.74 -20.30
CA GLU A 422 29.06 8.07 -21.40
C GLU A 422 29.36 6.55 -21.47
N GLU A 423 30.57 6.16 -21.03
CA GLU A 423 30.95 4.75 -20.85
C GLU A 423 30.17 4.07 -19.74
N GLY A 424 29.89 4.76 -18.63
CA GLY A 424 29.06 4.26 -17.56
C GLY A 424 27.61 4.03 -17.97
N ARG A 425 27.05 4.94 -18.79
CA ARG A 425 25.70 4.75 -19.35
C ARG A 425 25.62 3.52 -20.26
N LYS A 426 26.59 3.38 -21.18
CA LYS A 426 26.65 2.20 -22.07
C LYS A 426 26.83 0.90 -21.30
N LEU A 427 27.57 0.93 -20.19
CA LEU A 427 27.75 -0.23 -19.33
C LEU A 427 26.45 -0.61 -18.60
N ILE A 428 25.70 0.38 -18.13
CA ILE A 428 24.37 0.16 -17.52
C ILE A 428 23.41 -0.44 -18.56
N GLU A 429 23.33 0.15 -19.74
CA GLU A 429 22.47 -0.34 -20.83
C GLU A 429 22.84 -1.72 -21.34
N SER A 430 24.15 -2.10 -21.31
CA SER A 430 24.58 -3.45 -21.70
C SER A 430 24.27 -4.49 -20.63
N LEU A 431 24.41 -4.12 -19.36
CA LEU A 431 24.06 -4.98 -18.22
C LEU A 431 22.57 -5.31 -18.21
N ASP A 432 21.73 -4.32 -18.54
CA ASP A 432 20.29 -4.48 -18.63
C ASP A 432 19.90 -5.49 -19.70
N ARG A 433 20.55 -5.45 -20.87
CA ARG A 433 20.27 -6.40 -21.96
C ARG A 433 20.72 -7.83 -21.65
N GLU A 434 21.76 -8.01 -20.86
CA GLU A 434 22.32 -9.33 -20.57
C GLU A 434 21.67 -10.01 -19.37
N LEU A 435 21.11 -9.25 -18.43
CA LEU A 435 20.27 -9.80 -17.36
C LEU A 435 18.93 -10.36 -17.86
N GLU A 436 18.52 -9.99 -19.08
CA GLU A 436 17.33 -10.53 -19.76
C GLU A 436 17.57 -11.88 -20.44
N THR A 437 18.83 -12.29 -20.65
CA THR A 437 19.19 -13.56 -21.32
C THR A 437 19.92 -14.50 -20.37
N GLU A 438 19.16 -15.39 -19.71
CA GLU A 438 19.72 -16.45 -18.83
C GLU A 438 20.33 -17.62 -19.63
N GLU A 439 21.63 -17.58 -19.97
CA GLU A 439 22.43 -18.75 -20.33
C GLU A 439 23.69 -18.85 -19.45
N MET A 440 23.98 -20.06 -18.98
CA MET A 440 24.90 -20.36 -17.84
C MET A 440 26.37 -19.95 -18.01
N ASN A 441 26.84 -19.55 -19.18
CA ASN A 441 28.18 -18.99 -19.38
C ASN A 441 28.30 -17.51 -19.03
N ASP A 442 27.18 -16.85 -18.74
CA ASP A 442 27.06 -15.40 -18.52
C ASP A 442 27.19 -14.97 -17.08
N VAL A 443 27.10 -15.88 -16.09
CA VAL A 443 27.15 -15.53 -14.64
C VAL A 443 28.50 -14.90 -14.27
N GLN A 444 29.60 -15.36 -14.83
CA GLN A 444 30.93 -14.78 -14.57
C GLN A 444 31.09 -13.43 -15.29
N LEU A 445 30.57 -13.31 -16.49
CA LEU A 445 30.54 -12.04 -17.24
C LEU A 445 29.64 -11.02 -16.57
N ALA A 446 28.45 -11.43 -16.13
CA ALA A 446 27.54 -10.59 -15.35
C ALA A 446 28.14 -10.14 -14.02
N LYS A 447 28.86 -11.02 -13.31
CA LYS A 447 29.60 -10.65 -12.09
C LYS A 447 30.71 -9.64 -12.37
N ALA A 448 31.50 -9.83 -13.44
CA ALA A 448 32.54 -8.88 -13.79
C ALA A 448 31.99 -7.49 -14.15
N LYS A 449 30.92 -7.45 -14.93
CA LYS A 449 30.23 -6.21 -15.29
C LYS A 449 29.59 -5.52 -14.07
N TRP A 450 28.97 -6.31 -13.19
CA TRP A 450 28.45 -5.79 -11.94
C TRP A 450 29.54 -5.15 -11.07
N THR A 451 30.72 -5.78 -10.98
CA THR A 451 31.88 -5.26 -10.25
C THR A 451 32.40 -3.96 -10.85
N GLN A 452 32.47 -3.88 -12.20
CA GLN A 452 32.86 -2.64 -12.89
C GLN A 452 31.87 -1.52 -12.67
N LEU A 453 30.57 -1.84 -12.77
CA LEU A 453 29.49 -0.89 -12.50
C LEU A 453 29.51 -0.41 -11.05
N GLU A 454 29.72 -1.30 -10.09
CA GLU A 454 29.87 -0.97 -8.68
C GLU A 454 31.08 -0.03 -8.44
N ALA A 455 32.20 -0.26 -9.10
CA ALA A 455 33.37 0.61 -9.02
C ALA A 455 33.07 2.02 -9.57
N LEU A 456 32.34 2.10 -10.67
CA LEU A 456 31.95 3.37 -11.30
C LEU A 456 30.96 4.16 -10.41
N ILE A 457 29.86 3.51 -9.99
CA ILE A 457 28.84 4.13 -9.13
C ILE A 457 29.44 4.50 -7.78
N GLY A 458 30.30 3.67 -7.24
CA GLY A 458 30.98 3.84 -5.96
C GLY A 458 32.22 4.73 -6.00
N SER A 459 32.46 5.47 -7.06
CA SER A 459 33.62 6.39 -7.12
C SER A 459 33.43 7.53 -6.09
N PRO A 460 34.52 7.92 -5.35
CA PRO A 460 34.41 8.90 -4.27
C PRO A 460 33.89 10.27 -4.71
N ALA A 461 34.24 10.69 -5.93
CA ALA A 461 33.76 11.95 -6.49
C ALA A 461 32.24 11.92 -6.75
N ARG A 462 31.74 10.83 -7.35
CA ARG A 462 30.32 10.65 -7.61
C ARG A 462 29.52 10.55 -6.30
N ILE A 463 29.97 9.74 -5.34
CA ILE A 463 29.29 9.61 -4.03
C ILE A 463 29.15 10.97 -3.35
N LYS A 464 30.18 11.81 -3.34
CA LYS A 464 30.12 13.17 -2.78
C LYS A 464 29.09 14.05 -3.51
N ASN A 465 29.00 13.95 -4.83
CA ASN A 465 28.03 14.71 -5.61
C ASN A 465 26.58 14.22 -5.35
N VAL A 466 26.37 12.91 -5.34
CA VAL A 466 25.06 12.30 -5.00
C VAL A 466 24.66 12.68 -3.57
N ALA A 467 25.57 12.57 -2.61
CA ALA A 467 25.31 12.96 -1.22
C ALA A 467 24.88 14.41 -1.09
N ARG A 468 25.60 15.34 -1.77
CA ARG A 468 25.26 16.78 -1.77
C ARG A 468 23.89 17.02 -2.38
N ASP A 469 23.59 16.38 -3.51
CA ASP A 469 22.30 16.53 -4.19
C ASP A 469 21.15 15.97 -3.33
N ILE A 470 21.31 14.78 -2.74
CA ILE A 470 20.31 14.21 -1.82
C ILE A 470 20.05 15.14 -0.64
N VAL A 471 21.09 15.63 0.04
CA VAL A 471 20.94 16.52 1.20
C VAL A 471 20.18 17.78 0.80
N THR A 472 20.62 18.46 -0.28
CA THR A 472 20.00 19.70 -0.75
C THR A 472 18.54 19.46 -1.16
N HIS A 473 18.29 18.41 -1.94
CA HIS A 473 16.95 18.06 -2.39
C HIS A 473 16.03 17.71 -1.21
N PHE A 474 16.52 16.91 -0.26
CA PHE A 474 15.74 16.50 0.88
C PHE A 474 15.38 17.67 1.79
N GLU A 475 16.35 18.55 2.10
CA GLU A 475 16.12 19.75 2.92
C GLU A 475 15.11 20.69 2.28
N GLN A 476 15.25 20.99 0.98
CA GLN A 476 14.28 21.82 0.25
C GLN A 476 12.86 21.26 0.28
N ARG A 477 12.72 19.93 0.21
CA ARG A 477 11.41 19.29 0.35
C ARG A 477 10.86 19.35 1.76
N GLN A 478 11.70 19.18 2.77
CA GLN A 478 11.27 19.27 4.18
C GLN A 478 10.77 20.67 4.55
N GLU A 479 11.26 21.72 3.91
CA GLU A 479 10.77 23.09 4.12
C GLU A 479 9.30 23.29 3.72
N VAL A 480 8.80 22.45 2.79
CA VAL A 480 7.46 22.61 2.22
C VAL A 480 6.53 21.48 2.64
N PHE A 481 7.04 20.28 2.72
CA PHE A 481 6.27 19.09 3.05
C PHE A 481 7.08 18.13 3.93
N GLU A 482 6.70 18.03 5.20
CA GLU A 482 7.33 17.09 6.12
C GLU A 482 7.05 15.66 5.72
N GLY A 483 8.13 14.88 5.60
CA GLY A 483 7.99 13.47 5.27
C GLY A 483 9.32 12.74 5.35
N LYS A 484 9.28 11.43 5.10
CA LYS A 484 10.46 10.57 5.21
C LYS A 484 10.96 10.14 3.85
N GLY A 485 12.26 9.86 3.76
CA GLY A 485 12.93 9.44 2.54
C GLY A 485 13.65 8.10 2.71
N MET A 486 13.77 7.37 1.62
CA MET A 486 14.54 6.13 1.54
C MET A 486 15.54 6.22 0.40
N ILE A 487 16.79 5.88 0.65
CA ILE A 487 17.88 5.85 -0.32
C ILE A 487 18.21 4.39 -0.61
N VAL A 488 18.16 3.99 -1.87
CA VAL A 488 18.48 2.63 -2.32
C VAL A 488 19.85 2.63 -2.94
N ALA A 489 20.82 2.05 -2.24
CA ALA A 489 22.22 1.96 -2.70
C ALA A 489 22.50 0.61 -3.37
N MET A 490 23.38 0.60 -4.36
CA MET A 490 23.74 -0.60 -5.12
C MET A 490 24.39 -1.69 -4.26
N SER A 491 25.25 -1.31 -3.33
CA SER A 491 25.97 -2.26 -2.47
C SER A 491 26.09 -1.73 -1.04
N ARG A 492 26.47 -2.61 -0.08
CA ARG A 492 26.72 -2.24 1.30
C ARG A 492 27.85 -1.22 1.42
N ARG A 493 28.93 -1.40 0.66
CA ARG A 493 30.06 -0.47 0.60
C ARG A 493 29.60 0.93 0.15
N ILE A 494 28.81 1.03 -0.91
CA ILE A 494 28.26 2.30 -1.39
C ILE A 494 27.31 2.90 -0.37
N ALA A 495 26.47 2.09 0.30
CA ALA A 495 25.56 2.57 1.33
C ALA A 495 26.31 3.25 2.49
N VAL A 496 27.42 2.64 2.96
CA VAL A 496 28.28 3.21 4.02
C VAL A 496 28.98 4.45 3.52
N ALA A 497 29.59 4.41 2.34
CA ALA A 497 30.31 5.56 1.78
C ALA A 497 29.37 6.77 1.53
N LEU A 498 28.12 6.51 1.12
CA LEU A 498 27.10 7.54 0.98
C LEU A 498 26.65 8.10 2.33
N TYR A 499 26.49 7.25 3.34
CA TYR A 499 26.22 7.67 4.71
C TYR A 499 27.33 8.62 5.23
N ASP A 500 28.58 8.21 5.11
CA ASP A 500 29.73 9.01 5.57
C ASP A 500 29.81 10.36 4.83
N ALA A 501 29.54 10.38 3.52
CA ALA A 501 29.51 11.60 2.73
C ALA A 501 28.36 12.54 3.15
N ILE A 502 27.18 11.99 3.49
CA ILE A 502 26.03 12.77 4.01
C ILE A 502 26.36 13.34 5.39
N ILE A 503 26.94 12.53 6.28
CA ILE A 503 27.32 12.97 7.63
C ILE A 503 28.44 14.03 7.59
N ALA A 504 29.36 13.94 6.63
CA ALA A 504 30.37 15.00 6.42
C ALA A 504 29.71 16.34 6.06
N LEU A 505 28.56 16.35 5.39
CA LEU A 505 27.78 17.57 5.05
C LEU A 505 26.87 18.01 6.22
N ARG A 506 26.37 17.06 7.02
CA ARG A 506 25.42 17.30 8.13
C ARG A 506 25.82 16.47 9.36
N PRO A 507 26.86 16.84 10.09
CA PRO A 507 27.31 16.06 11.26
C PRO A 507 26.23 15.86 12.33
N GLN A 508 25.31 16.81 12.47
CA GLN A 508 24.20 16.76 13.42
C GLN A 508 23.15 15.69 13.10
N TRP A 509 23.15 15.11 11.89
CA TRP A 509 22.26 14.02 11.54
C TRP A 509 22.72 12.66 12.07
N HIS A 510 23.99 12.56 12.47
CA HIS A 510 24.59 11.37 13.03
C HIS A 510 24.19 11.13 14.49
N SER A 511 24.03 9.87 14.84
CA SER A 511 24.04 9.39 16.23
C SER A 511 24.44 7.92 16.23
N ASP A 512 25.24 7.50 17.21
CA ASP A 512 25.55 6.07 17.44
C ASP A 512 24.37 5.34 18.08
N ASP A 513 23.53 6.05 18.83
CA ASP A 513 22.34 5.50 19.45
C ASP A 513 21.30 5.13 18.37
N LEU A 514 20.73 3.94 18.44
CA LEU A 514 19.73 3.46 17.49
C LEU A 514 18.38 4.19 17.63
N ASP A 515 18.11 4.75 18.77
CA ASP A 515 16.90 5.53 19.08
C ASP A 515 17.02 7.02 18.75
N LYS A 516 18.19 7.47 18.23
CA LYS A 516 18.48 8.85 17.86
C LYS A 516 19.03 8.96 16.44
N GLY A 517 19.09 10.22 15.96
CA GLY A 517 19.68 10.60 14.68
C GLY A 517 18.69 10.58 13.51
N VAL A 518 18.95 11.48 12.57
CA VAL A 518 18.09 11.78 11.41
C VAL A 518 18.24 10.75 10.30
N ILE A 519 19.42 10.09 10.21
CA ILE A 519 19.73 9.12 9.15
C ILE A 519 20.34 7.84 9.74
N LYS A 520 19.93 6.69 9.19
CA LYS A 520 20.49 5.37 9.55
C LYS A 520 20.69 4.51 8.32
N VAL A 521 21.67 3.59 8.38
CA VAL A 521 21.84 2.52 7.41
C VAL A 521 21.17 1.26 7.94
N VAL A 522 20.34 0.62 7.11
CA VAL A 522 19.63 -0.62 7.47
C VAL A 522 20.16 -1.77 6.63
N MET A 523 21.02 -2.59 7.23
CA MET A 523 21.63 -3.73 6.54
C MET A 523 22.06 -4.84 7.51
N THR A 524 22.29 -6.02 6.96
CA THR A 524 23.06 -7.10 7.62
C THR A 524 24.49 -7.08 7.10
N SER A 525 25.44 -7.55 7.89
CA SER A 525 26.83 -7.79 7.47
C SER A 525 27.26 -9.18 7.89
N SER A 526 28.32 -9.70 7.23
CA SER A 526 29.06 -10.86 7.71
C SER A 526 30.28 -10.41 8.52
N SER A 527 30.78 -11.29 9.37
CA SER A 527 31.99 -11.01 10.18
C SER A 527 33.26 -10.83 9.32
N SER A 528 33.21 -11.24 8.06
CA SER A 528 34.32 -11.10 7.11
C SER A 528 34.37 -9.74 6.41
N GLU A 529 33.31 -8.91 6.54
CA GLU A 529 33.29 -7.56 5.98
C GLU A 529 33.99 -6.59 6.93
N GLY A 530 34.72 -5.61 6.37
CA GLY A 530 35.56 -4.70 7.15
C GLY A 530 34.80 -3.90 8.24
N PRO A 531 35.51 -3.30 9.22
CA PRO A 531 34.92 -2.65 10.38
C PRO A 531 33.91 -1.54 10.04
N ASP A 532 34.14 -0.83 8.93
CA ASP A 532 33.27 0.24 8.47
C ASP A 532 31.86 -0.27 8.09
N ILE A 533 31.75 -1.46 7.55
CA ILE A 533 30.48 -2.10 7.23
C ILE A 533 29.85 -2.69 8.49
N VAL A 534 30.66 -3.35 9.33
CA VAL A 534 30.18 -4.03 10.54
C VAL A 534 29.55 -3.05 11.54
N ARG A 535 30.03 -1.81 11.65
CA ARG A 535 29.44 -0.78 12.52
C ARG A 535 27.97 -0.47 12.22
N HIS A 536 27.51 -0.71 10.99
CA HIS A 536 26.13 -0.53 10.56
C HIS A 536 25.32 -1.84 10.55
N HIS A 537 25.89 -2.93 11.07
CA HIS A 537 25.15 -4.18 11.21
C HIS A 537 23.96 -4.00 12.13
N THR A 538 22.81 -4.51 11.71
CA THR A 538 21.60 -4.49 12.53
C THR A 538 21.06 -5.90 12.74
N THR A 539 20.78 -6.25 13.99
CA THR A 539 20.06 -7.49 14.35
C THR A 539 18.59 -7.39 13.99
N LYS A 540 17.84 -8.50 14.02
CA LYS A 540 16.40 -8.51 13.75
C LYS A 540 15.64 -7.54 14.69
N GLY A 541 16.00 -7.52 15.99
CA GLY A 541 15.38 -6.62 16.97
C GLY A 541 15.66 -5.15 16.69
N GLN A 542 16.91 -4.82 16.35
CA GLN A 542 17.33 -3.46 16.01
C GLN A 542 16.64 -2.96 14.72
N ARG A 543 16.51 -3.82 13.71
CA ARG A 543 15.76 -3.46 12.49
C ARG A 543 14.29 -3.20 12.78
N ARG A 544 13.69 -3.94 13.72
CA ARG A 544 12.32 -3.68 14.15
C ARG A 544 12.17 -2.32 14.82
N LEU A 545 13.10 -1.96 15.69
CA LEU A 545 13.14 -0.62 16.30
C LEU A 545 13.24 0.49 15.23
N LEU A 546 14.18 0.36 14.29
CA LEU A 546 14.34 1.32 13.21
C LEU A 546 13.11 1.38 12.30
N ALA A 547 12.42 0.25 12.09
CA ALA A 547 11.19 0.20 11.33
C ALA A 547 10.05 0.97 12.03
N GLU A 548 9.89 0.83 13.35
CA GLU A 548 8.90 1.58 14.11
C GLU A 548 9.21 3.08 14.09
N ARG A 549 10.47 3.48 14.30
CA ARG A 549 10.90 4.88 14.16
C ARG A 549 10.60 5.43 12.77
N MET A 550 10.83 4.65 11.71
CA MET A 550 10.57 5.09 10.33
C MET A 550 9.09 5.19 9.99
N LYS A 551 8.23 4.44 10.66
CA LYS A 551 6.76 4.53 10.53
C LYS A 551 6.16 5.70 11.32
N ASP A 552 6.79 6.11 12.41
CA ASP A 552 6.36 7.24 13.22
C ASP A 552 6.72 8.55 12.50
N PRO A 553 5.76 9.35 12.04
CA PRO A 553 6.03 10.59 11.31
C PRO A 553 6.75 11.63 12.17
N ASP A 554 6.53 11.61 13.48
CA ASP A 554 7.03 12.61 14.42
C ASP A 554 8.45 12.27 14.95
N ASP A 555 8.93 11.02 14.71
CA ASP A 555 10.31 10.63 15.06
C ASP A 555 11.33 11.40 14.22
N GLU A 556 12.47 11.72 14.85
CA GLU A 556 13.58 12.44 14.21
C GLU A 556 14.25 11.67 13.06
N LEU A 557 14.10 10.32 13.00
CA LEU A 557 14.59 9.51 11.89
C LEU A 557 13.81 9.85 10.62
N LYS A 558 14.42 10.61 9.73
CA LYS A 558 13.79 11.07 8.48
C LYS A 558 14.32 10.36 7.23
N LEU A 559 15.56 9.83 7.27
CA LEU A 559 16.20 9.15 6.14
C LEU A 559 16.71 7.77 6.52
N VAL A 560 16.59 6.82 5.62
CA VAL A 560 17.23 5.52 5.73
C VAL A 560 17.96 5.16 4.44
N ILE A 561 19.11 4.52 4.57
CA ILE A 561 19.85 3.95 3.44
C ILE A 561 19.70 2.45 3.50
N VAL A 562 19.22 1.85 2.41
CA VAL A 562 19.01 0.41 2.27
C VAL A 562 19.68 -0.11 1.01
N ARG A 563 19.92 -1.42 0.93
CA ARG A 563 20.31 -2.09 -0.32
C ARG A 563 19.14 -2.86 -0.93
N ASP A 564 18.62 -3.85 -0.21
CA ASP A 564 17.51 -4.73 -0.61
C ASP A 564 16.43 -4.81 0.46
N MET A 565 16.82 -4.53 1.71
CA MET A 565 15.90 -4.58 2.86
C MET A 565 14.87 -3.46 2.74
N TRP A 566 13.64 -3.75 3.17
CA TRP A 566 12.51 -2.83 3.15
C TRP A 566 12.00 -2.44 1.75
N LEU A 567 12.65 -2.86 0.66
CA LEU A 567 12.10 -2.69 -0.70
C LEU A 567 10.86 -3.56 -0.90
N THR A 568 10.75 -4.64 -0.12
CA THR A 568 9.60 -5.53 -0.10
C THR A 568 9.03 -5.61 1.32
N GLY A 569 7.72 -5.65 1.46
CA GLY A 569 7.03 -5.88 2.74
C GLY A 569 7.05 -4.74 3.76
N PHE A 570 7.89 -3.72 3.61
CA PHE A 570 7.92 -2.59 4.52
C PHE A 570 6.81 -1.58 4.19
N ASP A 571 6.00 -1.22 5.18
CA ASP A 571 4.92 -0.26 5.03
C ASP A 571 5.11 0.93 5.98
N ALA A 572 5.42 2.09 5.41
CA ALA A 572 5.54 3.37 6.11
C ALA A 572 4.80 4.44 5.28
N PRO A 573 3.54 4.74 5.62
CA PRO A 573 2.71 5.68 4.84
C PRO A 573 3.31 7.08 4.72
N CYS A 574 4.06 7.53 5.74
CA CYS A 574 4.75 8.81 5.75
C CYS A 574 6.00 8.88 4.85
N LEU A 575 6.42 7.76 4.25
CA LEU A 575 7.50 7.73 3.26
C LEU A 575 7.03 8.36 1.95
N HIS A 576 7.65 9.45 1.51
CA HIS A 576 7.21 10.15 0.31
C HIS A 576 8.27 10.29 -0.78
N THR A 577 9.57 10.13 -0.46
CA THR A 577 10.64 10.21 -1.45
C THR A 577 11.50 8.96 -1.45
N LEU A 578 11.72 8.41 -2.65
CA LEU A 578 12.62 7.29 -2.89
C LEU A 578 13.75 7.75 -3.80
N TYR A 579 14.97 7.71 -3.28
CA TYR A 579 16.19 8.00 -4.04
C TYR A 579 16.79 6.69 -4.55
N ILE A 580 16.93 6.53 -5.85
CA ILE A 580 17.41 5.29 -6.47
C ILE A 580 18.82 5.50 -7.00
N ASP A 581 19.79 4.86 -6.36
CA ASP A 581 21.20 4.77 -6.75
C ASP A 581 21.62 3.29 -6.90
N LYS A 582 20.73 2.52 -7.52
CA LYS A 582 20.88 1.09 -7.78
C LYS A 582 20.19 0.71 -9.09
N PRO A 583 20.85 -0.03 -10.01
CA PRO A 583 20.16 -0.57 -11.18
C PRO A 583 19.02 -1.48 -10.75
N MET A 584 17.83 -1.19 -11.22
CA MET A 584 16.60 -1.92 -10.87
C MET A 584 15.70 -2.02 -12.10
N GLN A 585 15.12 -3.20 -12.32
CA GLN A 585 14.25 -3.48 -13.47
C GLN A 585 12.99 -4.22 -13.06
N GLY A 586 12.02 -4.21 -13.95
CA GLY A 586 10.80 -5.02 -13.89
C GLY A 586 10.15 -4.99 -12.50
N HIS A 587 9.92 -6.17 -11.97
CA HIS A 587 9.27 -6.37 -10.69
C HIS A 587 9.98 -5.71 -9.48
N ASN A 588 11.32 -5.79 -9.41
CA ASN A 588 12.06 -5.20 -8.28
C ASN A 588 11.93 -3.67 -8.24
N LEU A 589 11.92 -3.03 -9.41
CA LEU A 589 11.67 -1.59 -9.54
C LEU A 589 10.25 -1.25 -9.09
N MET A 590 9.26 -1.99 -9.55
CA MET A 590 7.87 -1.77 -9.17
C MET A 590 7.62 -1.95 -7.67
N GLN A 591 8.28 -2.92 -7.03
CA GLN A 591 8.21 -3.09 -5.58
C GLN A 591 8.84 -1.94 -4.81
N ALA A 592 9.95 -1.40 -5.28
CA ALA A 592 10.61 -0.26 -4.66
C ALA A 592 9.77 1.02 -4.77
N ILE A 593 9.27 1.34 -5.96
CA ILE A 593 8.45 2.55 -6.17
C ILE A 593 7.11 2.47 -5.42
N ALA A 594 6.57 1.28 -5.23
CA ALA A 594 5.36 1.08 -4.44
C ALA A 594 5.53 1.40 -2.94
N ARG A 595 6.76 1.66 -2.46
CA ARG A 595 6.97 2.13 -1.08
C ARG A 595 6.47 3.55 -0.86
N VAL A 596 6.51 4.39 -1.90
CA VAL A 596 6.09 5.80 -1.81
C VAL A 596 4.65 6.06 -2.26
N ASN A 597 3.90 5.06 -2.71
CA ASN A 597 2.52 5.22 -3.20
C ASN A 597 1.43 5.11 -2.12
N ARG A 598 1.77 5.13 -0.84
CA ARG A 598 0.80 5.02 0.25
C ARG A 598 0.05 6.32 0.49
N VAL A 599 -1.25 6.22 0.71
CA VAL A 599 -2.09 7.33 1.19
C VAL A 599 -1.71 7.68 2.62
N TYR A 600 -1.42 8.95 2.87
CA TYR A 600 -1.11 9.45 4.20
C TYR A 600 -1.47 10.93 4.31
N LYS A 601 -2.35 11.30 5.24
CA LYS A 601 -2.82 12.70 5.41
C LYS A 601 -3.10 13.37 4.04
N ASP A 602 -2.54 14.55 3.83
CA ASP A 602 -2.67 15.33 2.58
C ASP A 602 -1.55 15.05 1.57
N LYS A 603 -0.84 13.92 1.70
CA LYS A 603 0.24 13.52 0.79
C LYS A 603 -0.24 13.53 -0.67
N PRO A 604 0.32 14.41 -1.53
CA PRO A 604 -0.17 14.60 -2.89
C PRO A 604 0.25 13.47 -3.83
N GLY A 605 1.38 12.81 -3.52
CA GLY A 605 1.96 11.73 -4.31
C GLY A 605 3.28 11.25 -3.75
N GLY A 606 3.81 10.18 -4.31
CA GLY A 606 5.15 9.68 -4.05
C GLY A 606 6.14 10.19 -5.09
N LEU A 607 7.36 10.52 -4.69
CA LEU A 607 8.41 10.95 -5.61
C LEU A 607 9.53 9.91 -5.68
N VAL A 608 9.88 9.52 -6.90
CA VAL A 608 11.04 8.69 -7.22
C VAL A 608 12.10 9.56 -7.86
N VAL A 609 13.25 9.66 -7.22
CA VAL A 609 14.42 10.41 -7.70
C VAL A 609 15.47 9.43 -8.18
N ASP A 610 15.87 9.53 -9.44
CA ASP A 610 16.71 8.57 -10.13
C ASP A 610 18.09 9.17 -10.50
N TYR A 611 19.14 8.50 -10.04
CA TYR A 611 20.54 8.87 -10.30
C TYR A 611 21.23 8.00 -11.37
N LEU A 612 20.54 7.00 -11.95
CA LEU A 612 21.13 6.03 -12.87
C LEU A 612 20.49 5.97 -14.26
N GLY A 613 19.33 6.62 -14.46
CA GLY A 613 18.64 6.65 -15.75
C GLY A 613 17.72 5.46 -16.00
N ILE A 614 17.05 4.98 -14.96
CA ILE A 614 16.08 3.87 -15.03
C ILE A 614 14.74 4.24 -15.71
N ALA A 615 14.63 5.42 -16.31
CA ALA A 615 13.38 5.87 -16.96
C ALA A 615 12.87 4.93 -18.05
N SER A 616 13.79 4.34 -18.84
CA SER A 616 13.43 3.36 -19.87
C SER A 616 12.89 2.07 -19.25
N ASP A 617 13.50 1.61 -18.17
CA ASP A 617 13.09 0.41 -17.44
C ASP A 617 11.79 0.62 -16.69
N LEU A 618 11.59 1.83 -16.15
CA LEU A 618 10.33 2.24 -15.58
C LEU A 618 9.20 2.23 -16.64
N LYS A 619 9.45 2.79 -17.84
CA LYS A 619 8.48 2.74 -18.95
C LYS A 619 8.19 1.32 -19.37
N LYS A 620 9.18 0.45 -19.52
CA LYS A 620 9.00 -0.97 -19.84
C LYS A 620 8.21 -1.69 -18.75
N ALA A 621 8.58 -1.53 -17.48
CA ALA A 621 7.86 -2.13 -16.37
C ALA A 621 6.40 -1.68 -16.33
N LEU A 622 6.10 -0.43 -16.65
CA LEU A 622 4.76 0.13 -16.69
C LEU A 622 3.97 -0.29 -17.93
N SER A 623 4.59 -0.35 -19.12
CA SER A 623 3.91 -0.87 -20.33
C SER A 623 3.52 -2.32 -20.14
N PHE A 624 4.35 -3.10 -19.47
CA PHE A 624 4.04 -4.46 -19.10
C PHE A 624 2.79 -4.59 -18.20
N TYR A 625 2.58 -3.64 -17.29
CA TYR A 625 1.33 -3.56 -16.50
C TYR A 625 0.10 -3.35 -17.39
N SER A 626 0.20 -2.48 -18.41
CA SER A 626 -0.89 -2.24 -19.36
C SER A 626 -1.16 -3.47 -20.23
N ASP A 627 -0.12 -4.12 -20.72
CA ASP A 627 -0.23 -5.30 -21.61
C ASP A 627 -0.77 -6.53 -20.87
N SER A 628 -0.55 -6.61 -19.55
CA SER A 628 -1.08 -7.69 -18.69
C SER A 628 -2.54 -7.48 -18.24
N GLY A 629 -3.24 -6.49 -18.79
CA GLY A 629 -4.65 -6.19 -18.48
C GLY A 629 -4.87 -5.02 -17.52
N GLY A 630 -3.80 -4.32 -17.12
CA GLY A 630 -3.87 -3.08 -16.34
C GLY A 630 -4.32 -1.89 -17.19
N LYS A 631 -4.89 -0.85 -16.55
CA LYS A 631 -5.39 0.36 -17.21
C LYS A 631 -4.48 1.55 -16.90
N GLY A 632 -4.07 2.30 -17.92
CA GLY A 632 -3.43 3.60 -17.80
C GLY A 632 -1.94 3.59 -17.43
N ASN A 633 -1.36 4.78 -17.35
CA ASN A 633 0.03 5.00 -16.96
C ASN A 633 0.08 5.47 -15.49
N PRO A 634 0.64 4.68 -14.56
CA PRO A 634 0.63 5.00 -13.13
C PRO A 634 1.69 6.03 -12.70
N THR A 635 2.60 6.45 -13.60
CA THR A 635 3.62 7.46 -13.31
C THR A 635 3.48 8.68 -14.18
N GLU A 636 3.72 9.84 -13.59
CA GLU A 636 3.78 11.13 -14.27
C GLU A 636 5.18 11.73 -14.13
N GLN A 637 5.63 12.43 -15.15
CA GLN A 637 6.89 13.17 -15.05
C GLN A 637 6.70 14.39 -14.14
N GLN A 638 7.71 14.78 -13.41
CA GLN A 638 7.67 15.96 -12.52
C GLN A 638 7.29 17.23 -13.30
N GLU A 639 7.68 17.32 -14.58
CA GLU A 639 7.32 18.42 -15.48
C GLU A 639 5.80 18.60 -15.63
N GLN A 640 5.03 17.52 -15.55
CA GLN A 640 3.56 17.61 -15.57
C GLN A 640 3.02 18.22 -14.27
N ALA A 641 3.63 17.91 -13.14
CA ALA A 641 3.30 18.56 -11.87
C ALA A 641 3.68 20.03 -11.86
N VAL A 642 4.80 20.39 -12.51
CA VAL A 642 5.21 21.79 -12.71
C VAL A 642 4.22 22.53 -13.58
N ALA A 643 3.79 21.95 -14.72
CA ALA A 643 2.80 22.56 -15.60
C ALA A 643 1.45 22.75 -14.88
N LEU A 644 0.99 21.75 -14.13
CA LEU A 644 -0.23 21.88 -13.32
C LEU A 644 -0.08 22.92 -12.21
N MET A 645 1.08 23.01 -11.58
CA MET A 645 1.38 24.07 -10.60
C MET A 645 1.28 25.44 -11.22
N GLU A 646 1.87 25.67 -12.41
CA GLU A 646 1.80 26.94 -13.13
C GLU A 646 0.34 27.28 -13.50
N GLU A 647 -0.44 26.33 -13.99
CA GLU A 647 -1.87 26.51 -14.27
C GLU A 647 -2.64 26.93 -13.01
N LYS A 648 -2.47 26.22 -11.90
CA LYS A 648 -3.18 26.50 -10.66
C LYS A 648 -2.74 27.80 -10.00
N LEU A 649 -1.46 28.14 -10.13
CA LEU A 649 -0.92 29.42 -9.69
C LEU A 649 -1.62 30.59 -10.42
N GLU A 650 -1.72 30.51 -11.75
CA GLU A 650 -2.42 31.51 -12.57
C GLU A 650 -3.88 31.66 -12.15
N VAL A 651 -4.59 30.55 -11.90
CA VAL A 651 -5.98 30.58 -11.43
C VAL A 651 -6.10 31.28 -10.07
N VAL A 652 -5.22 30.99 -9.11
CA VAL A 652 -5.25 31.65 -7.77
C VAL A 652 -4.90 33.13 -7.90
N GLN A 653 -3.92 33.51 -8.74
CA GLN A 653 -3.61 34.91 -9.02
C GLN A 653 -4.81 35.65 -9.62
N HIS A 654 -5.55 35.04 -10.55
CA HIS A 654 -6.78 35.59 -11.11
C HIS A 654 -7.91 35.78 -10.07
N LEU A 655 -8.02 34.89 -9.09
CA LEU A 655 -8.98 35.06 -7.99
C LEU A 655 -8.66 36.29 -7.11
N LEU A 656 -7.40 36.71 -7.07
CA LEU A 656 -6.94 37.92 -6.38
C LEU A 656 -6.84 39.13 -7.32
N HIS A 657 -7.34 39.05 -8.55
CA HIS A 657 -7.30 40.18 -9.49
C HIS A 657 -8.06 41.40 -8.91
N GLY A 658 -7.35 42.53 -8.80
CA GLY A 658 -7.86 43.73 -8.16
C GLY A 658 -7.41 43.92 -6.70
N PHE A 659 -6.73 42.97 -6.11
CA PHE A 659 -6.07 43.05 -4.83
C PHE A 659 -4.54 43.02 -5.01
N ASP A 660 -3.85 44.10 -4.63
CA ASP A 660 -2.39 44.15 -4.71
C ASP A 660 -1.75 43.52 -3.46
N TYR A 661 -1.24 42.29 -3.61
CA TYR A 661 -0.54 41.56 -2.55
C TYR A 661 1.00 41.63 -2.65
N HIS A 662 1.57 42.28 -3.67
CA HIS A 662 3.03 42.37 -3.84
C HIS A 662 3.75 43.02 -2.65
N PRO A 663 3.14 43.98 -1.93
CA PRO A 663 3.77 44.54 -0.74
C PRO A 663 4.06 43.49 0.36
N TYR A 664 3.36 42.35 0.35
CA TYR A 664 3.57 41.28 1.32
C TYR A 664 5.00 40.78 1.37
N PHE A 665 5.66 40.68 0.24
CA PHE A 665 7.02 40.10 0.12
C PHE A 665 8.09 40.99 0.72
N MET A 666 7.83 42.30 0.86
CA MET A 666 8.76 43.29 1.42
C MET A 666 8.35 43.79 2.81
N ALA A 667 7.18 43.33 3.33
CA ALA A 667 6.62 43.82 4.57
C ALA A 667 7.26 43.18 5.81
N ASP A 668 7.23 43.88 6.93
CA ASP A 668 7.48 43.28 8.26
C ASP A 668 6.35 42.36 8.72
N VAL A 669 6.59 41.60 9.79
CA VAL A 669 5.63 40.55 10.27
C VAL A 669 4.23 41.11 10.56
N SER A 670 4.12 42.34 11.10
CA SER A 670 2.82 42.92 11.44
C SER A 670 2.07 43.41 10.19
N HIS A 671 2.75 43.95 9.21
CA HIS A 671 2.17 44.32 7.92
C HIS A 671 1.82 43.10 7.08
N LYS A 672 2.62 42.00 7.13
CA LYS A 672 2.27 40.71 6.50
C LYS A 672 0.92 40.16 7.03
N LEU A 673 0.73 40.20 8.33
CA LEU A 673 -0.54 39.75 8.92
C LEU A 673 -1.73 40.61 8.48
N SER A 674 -1.54 41.95 8.42
CA SER A 674 -2.58 42.86 7.93
C SER A 674 -2.95 42.58 6.46
N LEU A 675 -1.98 42.27 5.61
CA LEU A 675 -2.21 41.97 4.18
C LEU A 675 -2.93 40.64 4.02
N ILE A 676 -2.63 39.63 4.86
CA ILE A 676 -3.38 38.34 4.86
C ILE A 676 -4.85 38.57 5.24
N LEU A 677 -5.13 39.44 6.23
CA LEU A 677 -6.50 39.78 6.65
C LEU A 677 -7.26 40.52 5.54
N GLN A 678 -6.61 41.48 4.88
CA GLN A 678 -7.23 42.21 3.77
C GLN A 678 -7.50 41.28 2.57
N ALA A 679 -6.60 40.34 2.28
CA ALA A 679 -6.83 39.34 1.24
C ALA A 679 -7.97 38.39 1.59
N GLU A 680 -8.10 37.99 2.86
CA GLU A 680 -9.23 37.19 3.36
C GLU A 680 -10.56 37.91 3.13
N ASP A 681 -10.65 39.20 3.54
CA ASP A 681 -11.84 40.01 3.34
C ASP A 681 -12.18 40.20 1.85
N PHE A 682 -11.16 40.41 1.03
CA PHE A 682 -11.33 40.53 -0.43
C PHE A 682 -11.93 39.25 -1.02
N ILE A 683 -11.39 38.07 -0.66
CA ILE A 683 -11.89 36.77 -1.14
C ILE A 683 -13.31 36.49 -0.67
N LEU A 684 -13.63 36.83 0.56
CA LEU A 684 -15.00 36.69 1.10
C LEU A 684 -16.01 37.61 0.40
N GLY A 685 -15.57 38.69 -0.20
CA GLY A 685 -16.39 39.57 -1.04
C GLY A 685 -16.66 39.08 -2.46
N LEU A 686 -15.97 38.04 -2.93
CA LEU A 686 -16.19 37.44 -4.24
C LEU A 686 -17.34 36.42 -4.21
N ASP A 687 -18.01 36.26 -5.36
CA ASP A 687 -19.02 35.23 -5.54
C ASP A 687 -18.38 33.85 -5.38
N GLU A 688 -18.84 33.05 -4.37
CA GLU A 688 -18.25 31.80 -3.94
C GLU A 688 -16.73 31.84 -3.64
N GLY A 689 -16.21 33.01 -3.37
CA GLY A 689 -14.78 33.27 -3.29
C GLY A 689 -14.03 32.34 -2.33
N LYS A 690 -14.58 32.10 -1.14
CA LYS A 690 -13.97 31.19 -0.16
C LYS A 690 -13.79 29.78 -0.71
N LYS A 691 -14.86 29.18 -1.27
CA LYS A 691 -14.84 27.80 -1.77
C LYS A 691 -13.88 27.64 -2.95
N ARG A 692 -13.97 28.56 -3.92
CA ARG A 692 -13.12 28.58 -5.09
C ARG A 692 -11.65 28.73 -4.71
N PHE A 693 -11.34 29.69 -3.85
CA PHE A 693 -9.97 29.94 -3.41
C PHE A 693 -9.39 28.76 -2.64
N VAL A 694 -10.10 28.20 -1.69
CA VAL A 694 -9.66 27.05 -0.88
C VAL A 694 -9.40 25.84 -1.78
N ASN A 695 -10.27 25.56 -2.75
CA ASN A 695 -10.10 24.43 -3.68
C ASN A 695 -8.89 24.60 -4.56
N GLU A 696 -8.71 25.79 -5.18
CA GLU A 696 -7.59 26.03 -6.09
C GLU A 696 -6.25 26.09 -5.33
N VAL A 697 -6.20 26.69 -4.14
CA VAL A 697 -4.99 26.68 -3.30
C VAL A 697 -4.65 25.26 -2.82
N ASN A 698 -5.64 24.39 -2.57
CA ASN A 698 -5.39 22.98 -2.28
C ASN A 698 -4.74 22.26 -3.49
N ALA A 699 -5.28 22.50 -4.70
CA ALA A 699 -4.75 21.91 -5.91
C ALA A 699 -3.33 22.44 -6.21
N LEU A 700 -3.13 23.76 -6.06
CA LEU A 700 -1.81 24.41 -6.19
C LEU A 700 -0.81 23.83 -5.19
N SER A 701 -1.18 23.73 -3.92
CA SER A 701 -0.28 23.20 -2.86
C SER A 701 0.15 21.76 -3.14
N LYS A 702 -0.76 20.92 -3.64
CA LYS A 702 -0.43 19.54 -4.03
C LYS A 702 0.53 19.48 -5.20
N ALA A 703 0.29 20.24 -6.27
CA ALA A 703 1.15 20.30 -7.43
C ALA A 703 2.54 20.88 -7.07
N PHE A 704 2.56 21.93 -6.25
CA PHE A 704 3.78 22.58 -5.76
C PHE A 704 4.66 21.63 -4.92
N ALA A 705 4.06 20.86 -4.00
CA ALA A 705 4.80 19.89 -3.18
C ALA A 705 5.50 18.79 -4.01
N ILE A 706 4.96 18.45 -5.17
CA ILE A 706 5.60 17.52 -6.10
C ILE A 706 6.64 18.25 -6.98
N ALA A 707 6.34 19.49 -7.40
CA ALA A 707 7.20 20.27 -8.27
C ALA A 707 8.53 20.65 -7.60
N ILE A 708 8.58 20.77 -6.27
CA ILE A 708 9.83 21.09 -5.55
C ILE A 708 10.81 19.90 -5.60
N PRO A 709 12.12 20.20 -5.85
CA PRO A 709 12.75 21.52 -5.92
C PRO A 709 13.00 22.03 -7.35
N HIS A 710 12.05 21.88 -8.25
CA HIS A 710 12.19 22.41 -9.61
C HIS A 710 12.35 23.94 -9.58
N GLU A 711 13.20 24.51 -10.47
CA GLU A 711 13.55 25.94 -10.49
C GLU A 711 12.31 26.86 -10.53
N LYS A 712 11.31 26.52 -11.35
CA LYS A 712 10.06 27.28 -11.44
C LYS A 712 9.26 27.27 -10.13
N ALA A 713 9.21 26.13 -9.44
CA ALA A 713 8.55 26.04 -8.16
C ALA A 713 9.27 26.86 -7.08
N MET A 714 10.60 26.83 -7.08
CA MET A 714 11.39 27.61 -6.12
C MET A 714 11.21 29.14 -6.29
N LYS A 715 10.96 29.63 -7.52
CA LYS A 715 10.67 31.04 -7.77
C LYS A 715 9.38 31.56 -7.18
N VAL A 716 8.38 30.69 -7.04
CA VAL A 716 7.03 31.05 -6.55
C VAL A 716 6.75 30.57 -5.13
N LYS A 717 7.77 30.10 -4.42
CA LYS A 717 7.65 29.53 -3.07
C LYS A 717 6.97 30.47 -2.07
N GLU A 718 7.40 31.73 -2.01
CA GLU A 718 6.86 32.74 -1.10
C GLU A 718 5.39 33.07 -1.44
N GLU A 719 5.08 33.13 -2.72
CA GLU A 719 3.73 33.41 -3.20
C GLU A 719 2.75 32.27 -2.84
N VAL A 720 3.18 31.03 -3.04
CA VAL A 720 2.38 29.86 -2.62
C VAL A 720 2.18 29.84 -1.10
N ALA A 721 3.21 30.17 -0.32
CA ALA A 721 3.11 30.27 1.14
C ALA A 721 2.11 31.35 1.57
N PHE A 722 2.07 32.50 0.91
CA PHE A 722 1.06 33.55 1.14
C PHE A 722 -0.36 33.04 0.89
N PHE A 723 -0.60 32.35 -0.23
CA PHE A 723 -1.93 31.79 -0.51
C PHE A 723 -2.33 30.70 0.49
N GLN A 724 -1.38 29.89 0.95
CA GLN A 724 -1.64 28.89 2.00
C GLN A 724 -1.99 29.55 3.35
N ALA A 725 -1.37 30.68 3.69
CA ALA A 725 -1.70 31.42 4.91
C ALA A 725 -3.13 31.99 4.86
N ILE A 726 -3.55 32.56 3.73
CA ILE A 726 -4.93 33.02 3.53
C ILE A 726 -5.92 31.85 3.65
N LYS A 727 -5.64 30.74 2.96
CA LYS A 727 -6.47 29.53 3.05
C LYS A 727 -6.62 29.05 4.49
N ALA A 728 -5.53 28.98 5.26
CA ALA A 728 -5.54 28.54 6.64
C ALA A 728 -6.49 29.39 7.50
N ARG A 729 -6.55 30.69 7.26
CA ARG A 729 -7.48 31.60 7.92
C ARG A 729 -8.93 31.38 7.49
N LEU A 730 -9.19 31.30 6.19
CA LEU A 730 -10.52 31.06 5.65
C LEU A 730 -11.14 29.75 6.18
N CYS A 731 -10.30 28.74 6.44
CA CYS A 731 -10.73 27.47 7.02
C CYS A 731 -10.87 27.48 8.56
N LYS A 732 -10.32 28.49 9.25
CA LYS A 732 -10.35 28.60 10.72
C LYS A 732 -11.79 28.65 11.28
N PHE A 733 -12.70 29.29 10.56
CA PHE A 733 -14.08 29.48 10.99
C PHE A 733 -15.00 28.28 10.71
N ASP A 734 -14.50 27.26 9.97
CA ASP A 734 -15.25 26.01 9.70
C ASP A 734 -14.97 24.92 10.75
N ALA A 735 -14.04 25.14 11.66
CA ALA A 735 -13.69 24.16 12.69
C ALA A 735 -14.68 24.22 13.84
N SER A 736 -15.50 23.20 13.99
CA SER A 736 -16.10 22.82 15.28
C SER A 736 -14.99 22.57 16.31
N PRO A 737 -15.24 22.79 17.61
CA PRO A 737 -14.20 22.89 18.61
C PRO A 737 -13.57 21.52 18.92
N SER A 738 -12.57 21.15 18.20
CA SER A 738 -11.58 20.15 18.60
C SER A 738 -10.23 20.85 18.72
N HIS A 739 -10.01 21.42 19.87
CA HIS A 739 -8.77 21.71 20.58
C HIS A 739 -7.47 21.91 19.75
N LYS A 740 -7.43 22.94 18.90
CA LYS A 740 -6.20 23.72 18.78
C LYS A 740 -6.49 25.07 19.40
N THR A 741 -5.73 25.46 20.41
CA THR A 741 -5.84 26.78 21.05
C THR A 741 -5.50 27.86 20.03
N ASP A 742 -6.04 29.09 20.23
CA ASP A 742 -5.71 30.22 19.37
C ASP A 742 -4.18 30.45 19.27
N GLU A 743 -3.42 30.09 20.33
CA GLU A 743 -1.96 30.11 20.37
C GLU A 743 -1.30 29.09 19.43
N GLU A 744 -1.87 27.87 19.28
CA GLU A 744 -1.32 26.86 18.35
C GLU A 744 -1.56 27.24 16.88
N ILE A 745 -2.66 27.89 16.59
CA ILE A 745 -3.00 28.39 15.26
C ILE A 745 -2.13 29.60 14.92
N GLU A 746 -1.93 30.51 15.87
CA GLU A 746 -1.04 31.66 15.72
C GLU A 746 0.42 31.22 15.58
N THR A 747 0.82 30.17 16.29
CA THR A 747 2.13 29.51 16.15
C THR A 747 2.29 28.87 14.77
N THR A 748 1.25 28.20 14.23
CA THR A 748 1.27 27.60 12.88
C THR A 748 1.36 28.69 11.81
N ILE A 749 0.61 29.80 11.95
CA ILE A 749 0.68 30.96 11.03
C ILE A 749 2.06 31.62 11.11
N ARG A 750 2.60 31.83 12.33
CA ARG A 750 3.97 32.34 12.50
C ARG A 750 4.99 31.41 11.87
N GLN A 751 4.89 30.11 12.05
CA GLN A 751 5.79 29.14 11.43
C GLN A 751 5.72 29.15 9.90
N VAL A 752 4.54 29.36 9.31
CA VAL A 752 4.38 29.51 7.85
C VAL A 752 4.96 30.86 7.38
N VAL A 753 4.79 31.94 8.17
CA VAL A 753 5.35 33.26 7.86
C VAL A 753 6.86 33.32 8.10
N ASP A 754 7.39 32.65 9.13
CA ASP A 754 8.82 32.59 9.44
C ASP A 754 9.59 31.60 8.51
N LYS A 755 8.89 30.63 7.90
CA LYS A 755 9.45 29.70 6.90
C LYS A 755 9.35 30.23 5.46
N ALA A 756 8.59 31.30 5.22
CA ALA A 756 8.56 32.05 3.97
C ALA A 756 9.62 33.16 3.95
#